data_e7e56bf3b23821e4616919d875ae57b6
#
_entry.id   e7e56bf3b23821e4616919d875ae57b6
#
_cell.length_a   1.000
_cell.length_b   1.000
_cell.length_c   1.000
_cell.angle_alpha   90.00
_cell.angle_beta   90.00
_cell.angle_gamma   90.00
#
_symmetry.space_group_name_H-M   'P 1'
#
loop_
_entity.id
_entity.type
_entity.pdbx_description
1 polymer ?
#
loop_
_entity_poly.entity_id
_entity_poly.type
_entity_poly.pdbx_seq_one_letter_code
_entity_poly.pdbx_strand_id
1 'polypeptide(L)'
;MDEIYKMIYSKTTKDKKIRILGEKFVIRNKHKCRLIFQNKKLLLQKELLVKGIKSEEIKLKILGLNTITDISYLFHGCKSLTSFVKLNSVKYDIKNVEEQDDNSEEVEENVVSDKENINIIDYTSSNPNSEIRKEIIKGNENNQNFQEKTYVEETTSTIMESYDYSSAYIEKNDSSIDDTSQEINVSKIKIINMSNLFYQCSSLKNIPSLYQFDTENVIDISNLFYGCSNLESLPDISTWETNKIENMTKLFYKCSNLESLPDISKWNTNNVIDMNNLFYCCSSLANLPNINKWNTEKVTNISGMFRKCVSISFLPDISKWKTKNVTNMSHLFYRCSILKSMPNISSWDLSNVTDICNMFYECNQLSSLPKISNWNTSNITDMSYLFHGCHSLKEFPDISKWNTSKVIDMSYMFYECQTIKSFPDISVWDLSNVTDISYMFYDCSNLLNFPDIFKWNTRNIKDISHMFSQCSKIKSLPDLSKWNTDNFEDISYTFVRCNELISLPDISKWNIKKVNNISYIFCGCLSLISLPDISKWATSEIIDMGYVFSKCPSLTSLPDISKWDTKNNENLSNMFSHCFSLLSLPDISKWDTSKNENLNYIFYECPSLCSLPDISKWKTNKVQYARGIVSGSSSLIEISNIKKWVEDIKQKNNI
;
A
#
# COMPACT_ATOMS: atom_id res chain seq x y z
N MET A 1 28.53 33.68 -24.06
CA MET A 1 28.42 34.19 -22.69
C MET A 1 27.97 33.03 -21.80
N ASP A 2 28.69 32.81 -20.72
CA ASP A 2 28.32 31.73 -19.80
C ASP A 2 27.00 32.07 -19.08
N GLU A 3 26.03 31.17 -19.15
CA GLU A 3 24.79 31.31 -18.40
C GLU A 3 25.10 31.12 -16.90
N ILE A 4 24.61 32.03 -16.08
CA ILE A 4 24.83 31.99 -14.62
C ILE A 4 23.54 31.69 -13.93
N TYR A 5 23.53 30.66 -13.11
CA TYR A 5 22.39 30.31 -12.25
C TYR A 5 22.73 30.57 -10.78
N LYS A 6 21.81 31.22 -10.07
CA LYS A 6 21.90 31.48 -8.62
C LYS A 6 21.14 30.40 -7.88
N MET A 7 21.78 29.85 -6.86
CA MET A 7 21.23 28.87 -5.94
C MET A 7 21.16 29.48 -4.53
N ILE A 8 20.07 29.29 -3.83
CA ILE A 8 19.88 29.76 -2.46
C ILE A 8 19.56 28.55 -1.59
N TYR A 9 20.27 28.39 -0.48
CA TYR A 9 20.11 27.33 0.51
C TYR A 9 19.81 27.94 1.87
N SER A 10 18.90 27.33 2.63
CA SER A 10 18.69 27.63 4.04
C SER A 10 19.69 26.85 4.89
N LYS A 11 20.07 27.40 6.02
CA LYS A 11 20.84 26.71 7.05
C LYS A 11 20.38 27.09 8.44
N THR A 12 20.60 26.22 9.42
CA THR A 12 20.43 26.49 10.84
C THR A 12 21.78 26.82 11.49
N THR A 13 21.75 27.36 12.69
CA THR A 13 22.97 27.63 13.48
C THR A 13 23.75 26.37 13.84
N LYS A 14 23.10 25.20 13.79
CA LYS A 14 23.71 23.90 14.09
C LYS A 14 24.40 23.25 12.89
N ASP A 15 24.11 23.72 11.67
CA ASP A 15 24.67 23.13 10.46
C ASP A 15 26.17 23.48 10.34
N LYS A 16 26.99 22.43 10.24
CA LYS A 16 28.43 22.53 9.96
C LYS A 16 28.71 22.47 8.46
N LYS A 17 27.93 21.64 7.75
CA LYS A 17 27.97 21.43 6.31
C LYS A 17 26.55 21.35 5.75
N ILE A 18 26.36 21.79 4.51
CA ILE A 18 25.13 21.59 3.74
C ILE A 18 25.44 20.91 2.42
N ARG A 19 24.54 20.03 1.96
CA ARG A 19 24.63 19.47 0.62
C ARG A 19 24.18 20.53 -0.40
N ILE A 20 25.01 20.81 -1.38
CA ILE A 20 24.75 21.85 -2.39
C ILE A 20 24.54 21.28 -3.79
N LEU A 21 25.13 20.12 -4.10
CA LEU A 21 24.95 19.42 -5.38
C LEU A 21 24.83 17.93 -5.15
N GLY A 22 24.19 17.23 -6.09
CA GLY A 22 24.11 15.77 -6.10
C GLY A 22 25.47 15.15 -6.46
N GLU A 23 25.83 14.08 -5.78
CA GLU A 23 27.12 13.42 -5.93
C GLU A 23 27.38 12.92 -7.35
N LYS A 24 26.38 12.23 -7.96
CA LYS A 24 26.50 11.74 -9.33
C LYS A 24 26.71 12.87 -10.33
N PHE A 25 26.05 14.02 -10.13
CA PHE A 25 26.25 15.19 -10.98
C PHE A 25 27.68 15.75 -10.84
N VAL A 26 28.19 15.89 -9.61
CA VAL A 26 29.56 16.39 -9.34
C VAL A 26 30.60 15.50 -9.99
N ILE A 27 30.51 14.18 -9.84
CA ILE A 27 31.43 13.21 -10.45
C ILE A 27 31.51 13.36 -11.99
N ARG A 28 30.32 13.45 -12.63
CA ARG A 28 30.24 13.54 -14.11
C ARG A 28 30.73 14.87 -14.67
N ASN A 29 30.61 15.96 -13.93
CA ASN A 29 30.76 17.31 -14.47
C ASN A 29 31.87 18.13 -13.79
N LYS A 30 32.72 17.51 -12.96
CA LYS A 30 33.77 18.15 -12.16
C LYS A 30 34.62 19.14 -12.95
N HIS A 31 34.92 18.86 -14.23
CA HIS A 31 35.77 19.71 -15.07
C HIS A 31 34.97 20.67 -15.97
N LYS A 32 33.66 20.51 -16.11
CA LYS A 32 32.81 21.30 -17.01
C LYS A 32 32.21 22.53 -16.37
N CYS A 33 31.93 22.46 -15.06
CA CYS A 33 31.27 23.53 -14.30
C CYS A 33 32.14 24.06 -13.18
N ARG A 34 31.82 25.27 -12.72
CA ARG A 34 32.47 25.91 -11.57
C ARG A 34 31.38 26.51 -10.66
N LEU A 35 31.68 26.57 -9.38
CA LEU A 35 30.88 27.30 -8.39
C LEU A 35 31.49 28.66 -8.10
N ILE A 36 30.67 29.66 -7.79
CA ILE A 36 31.09 30.91 -7.23
C ILE A 36 30.45 31.08 -5.85
N PHE A 37 31.31 31.27 -4.84
CA PHE A 37 30.87 31.51 -3.48
C PHE A 37 31.75 32.62 -2.89
N GLN A 38 31.12 33.69 -2.35
CA GLN A 38 31.82 34.84 -1.78
C GLN A 38 32.89 35.44 -2.71
N ASN A 39 32.56 35.55 -4.00
CA ASN A 39 33.45 36.02 -5.07
C ASN A 39 34.70 35.14 -5.34
N LYS A 40 34.74 33.92 -4.80
CA LYS A 40 35.75 32.93 -5.11
C LYS A 40 35.19 31.87 -6.07
N LYS A 41 36.04 31.47 -7.04
CA LYS A 41 35.73 30.41 -8.01
C LYS A 41 36.16 29.05 -7.42
N LEU A 42 35.25 28.13 -7.29
CA LEU A 42 35.47 26.83 -6.67
C LEU A 42 35.21 25.70 -7.68
N LEU A 43 35.88 24.56 -7.50
CA LEU A 43 35.50 23.32 -8.15
C LEU A 43 34.11 22.85 -7.72
N LEU A 44 33.46 22.03 -8.56
CA LEU A 44 32.20 21.39 -8.15
C LEU A 44 32.44 20.50 -6.94
N GLN A 45 31.58 20.63 -5.94
CA GLN A 45 31.60 19.80 -4.73
C GLN A 45 30.18 19.50 -4.27
N LYS A 46 29.97 18.36 -3.62
CA LYS A 46 28.66 17.94 -3.13
C LYS A 46 28.22 18.68 -1.88
N GLU A 47 29.17 19.10 -1.05
CA GLU A 47 28.92 19.74 0.25
C GLU A 47 29.71 21.04 0.38
N LEU A 48 29.15 21.99 1.10
CA LEU A 48 29.79 23.24 1.48
C LEU A 48 29.93 23.34 2.99
N LEU A 49 31.13 23.68 3.47
CA LEU A 49 31.38 23.96 4.87
C LEU A 49 30.78 25.33 5.21
N VAL A 50 29.81 25.37 6.13
CA VAL A 50 29.08 26.59 6.52
C VAL A 50 29.28 26.98 7.99
N LYS A 51 30.17 26.28 8.69
CA LYS A 51 30.54 26.59 10.06
C LYS A 51 31.12 28.02 10.13
N GLY A 52 30.59 28.86 11.00
CA GLY A 52 31.06 30.25 11.16
C GLY A 52 30.38 31.27 10.23
N ILE A 53 29.59 30.85 9.26
CA ILE A 53 28.79 31.78 8.46
C ILE A 53 27.57 32.21 9.28
N LYS A 54 27.40 33.54 9.52
CA LYS A 54 26.30 34.08 10.33
C LYS A 54 24.96 34.11 9.60
N SER A 55 24.97 34.23 8.26
CA SER A 55 23.74 34.30 7.46
C SER A 55 22.97 32.96 7.49
N GLU A 56 21.65 33.00 7.61
CA GLU A 56 20.75 31.86 7.49
C GLU A 56 20.55 31.41 6.02
N GLU A 57 20.88 32.29 5.07
CA GLU A 57 20.86 31.99 3.64
C GLU A 57 22.29 31.91 3.09
N ILE A 58 22.55 30.82 2.33
CA ILE A 58 23.77 30.62 1.58
C ILE A 58 23.46 30.85 0.11
N LYS A 59 24.13 31.81 -0.52
CA LYS A 59 23.95 32.17 -1.93
C LYS A 59 25.17 31.74 -2.73
N LEU A 60 24.93 30.82 -3.69
CA LEU A 60 25.94 30.30 -4.62
C LEU A 60 25.53 30.62 -6.06
N LYS A 61 26.49 30.67 -6.95
CA LYS A 61 26.26 30.70 -8.40
C LYS A 61 26.95 29.50 -9.03
N ILE A 62 26.38 28.94 -10.12
CA ILE A 62 26.99 27.90 -10.93
C ILE A 62 27.16 28.41 -12.35
N LEU A 63 28.32 28.12 -12.93
CA LEU A 63 28.73 28.45 -14.28
C LEU A 63 28.90 27.17 -15.11
N GLY A 64 28.68 27.26 -16.41
CA GLY A 64 28.98 26.16 -17.36
C GLY A 64 27.85 25.13 -17.49
N LEU A 65 26.67 25.35 -16.87
CA LEU A 65 25.52 24.42 -17.08
C LEU A 65 25.08 24.37 -18.54
N ASN A 66 25.27 25.43 -19.29
CA ASN A 66 24.99 25.52 -20.73
C ASN A 66 25.87 24.63 -21.59
N THR A 67 26.93 24.02 -21.04
CA THR A 67 27.81 23.03 -21.76
C THR A 67 27.42 21.59 -21.47
N ILE A 68 26.32 21.34 -20.71
CA ILE A 68 25.96 20.03 -20.22
C ILE A 68 24.62 19.59 -20.80
N THR A 69 24.57 18.39 -21.39
CA THR A 69 23.37 17.77 -21.95
C THR A 69 22.60 16.95 -20.94
N ASP A 70 23.27 16.39 -19.92
CA ASP A 70 22.67 15.60 -18.82
C ASP A 70 22.79 16.37 -17.49
N ILE A 71 21.70 17.04 -17.08
CA ILE A 71 21.60 17.74 -15.81
C ILE A 71 20.90 16.90 -14.72
N SER A 72 20.76 15.60 -14.97
CA SER A 72 20.19 14.70 -13.97
C SER A 72 21.00 14.73 -12.67
N TYR A 73 20.32 14.54 -11.56
CA TYR A 73 20.92 14.55 -10.21
C TYR A 73 21.57 15.89 -9.78
N LEU A 74 21.43 17.03 -10.52
CA LEU A 74 22.10 18.29 -10.15
C LEU A 74 21.89 18.68 -8.70
N PHE A 75 20.65 18.61 -8.18
CA PHE A 75 20.32 18.94 -6.78
C PHE A 75 19.85 17.73 -5.98
N HIS A 76 20.17 16.52 -6.41
CA HIS A 76 19.71 15.31 -5.73
C HIS A 76 20.08 15.31 -4.24
N GLY A 77 19.06 15.25 -3.37
CA GLY A 77 19.22 15.22 -1.92
C GLY A 77 19.61 16.56 -1.29
N CYS A 78 19.54 17.69 -2.02
CA CYS A 78 19.82 19.03 -1.49
C CYS A 78 18.63 19.57 -0.68
N LYS A 79 18.39 18.97 0.49
CA LYS A 79 17.24 19.29 1.35
C LYS A 79 17.16 20.76 1.77
N SER A 80 18.28 21.47 1.80
CA SER A 80 18.37 22.90 2.16
C SER A 80 18.18 23.85 0.97
N LEU A 81 18.06 23.36 -0.26
CA LEU A 81 17.83 24.21 -1.43
C LEU A 81 16.45 24.86 -1.33
N THR A 82 16.39 26.18 -1.39
CA THR A 82 15.14 26.96 -1.31
C THR A 82 14.78 27.63 -2.62
N SER A 83 15.77 27.96 -3.46
CA SER A 83 15.52 28.60 -4.75
C SER A 83 16.63 28.32 -5.77
N PHE A 84 16.25 28.25 -7.06
CA PHE A 84 17.14 28.11 -8.20
C PHE A 84 16.67 29.04 -9.32
N VAL A 85 17.50 30.02 -9.70
CA VAL A 85 17.12 31.10 -10.63
C VAL A 85 18.21 31.32 -11.66
N LYS A 86 17.86 31.38 -12.96
CA LYS A 86 18.75 31.85 -14.02
C LYS A 86 18.87 33.37 -13.91
N LEU A 87 20.11 33.88 -13.90
CA LEU A 87 20.37 35.32 -13.92
C LEU A 87 20.35 35.80 -15.36
N ASN A 88 19.51 36.79 -15.69
CA ASN A 88 19.57 37.47 -16.97
C ASN A 88 20.96 38.07 -17.18
N SER A 89 21.48 38.10 -18.41
CA SER A 89 22.82 38.54 -18.77
C SER A 89 23.10 39.99 -18.35
N VAL A 90 23.41 40.18 -17.08
CA VAL A 90 24.11 41.34 -16.62
C VAL A 90 25.58 41.10 -16.95
N LYS A 91 26.25 42.05 -17.63
CA LYS A 91 27.70 42.00 -17.82
C LYS A 91 28.38 41.88 -16.45
N TYR A 92 28.54 40.64 -15.97
CA TYR A 92 29.37 40.40 -14.79
C TYR A 92 30.80 40.42 -15.25
N ASP A 93 31.58 41.36 -14.70
CA ASP A 93 33.00 41.45 -14.91
C ASP A 93 33.66 40.30 -14.15
N ILE A 94 33.84 39.17 -14.83
CA ILE A 94 34.49 37.93 -14.33
C ILE A 94 35.96 38.22 -13.94
N LYS A 95 36.52 39.35 -14.38
CA LYS A 95 37.92 39.73 -14.13
C LYS A 95 38.28 39.93 -12.66
N ASN A 96 37.29 40.05 -11.77
CA ASN A 96 37.51 40.28 -10.33
C ASN A 96 37.23 39.04 -9.48
N VAL A 97 37.20 37.85 -10.03
CA VAL A 97 37.08 36.59 -9.29
C VAL A 97 38.45 35.96 -9.11
N GLU A 98 38.94 35.93 -7.86
CA GLU A 98 40.19 35.23 -7.53
C GLU A 98 40.14 33.75 -7.90
N GLU A 99 41.08 33.27 -8.70
CA GLU A 99 41.29 31.82 -8.94
C GLU A 99 42.07 31.26 -7.75
N GLN A 100 41.61 30.18 -7.17
CA GLN A 100 42.38 29.38 -6.25
C GLN A 100 43.37 28.56 -7.07
N ASP A 101 44.68 28.79 -6.88
CA ASP A 101 45.74 28.00 -7.49
C ASP A 101 45.58 26.50 -7.13
N ASP A 102 45.71 25.65 -8.12
CA ASP A 102 45.60 24.17 -8.04
C ASP A 102 46.76 23.52 -7.24
N ASN A 103 47.58 24.28 -6.54
CA ASN A 103 48.75 23.81 -5.76
C ASN A 103 48.47 23.82 -4.24
N SER A 104 47.47 23.09 -3.78
CA SER A 104 47.37 22.69 -2.38
C SER A 104 47.41 21.18 -2.30
N GLU A 105 48.50 20.69 -1.75
CA GLU A 105 48.88 19.32 -1.37
C GLU A 105 47.72 18.35 -1.22
N GLU A 106 47.85 17.22 -1.94
CA GLU A 106 47.08 16.01 -1.67
C GLU A 106 47.24 15.65 -0.19
N VAL A 107 46.24 15.97 0.60
CA VAL A 107 46.08 15.37 1.92
C VAL A 107 45.62 13.95 1.64
N GLU A 108 46.56 13.01 1.75
CA GLU A 108 46.25 11.57 1.81
C GLU A 108 45.23 11.34 2.95
N GLU A 109 43.96 11.23 2.60
CA GLU A 109 42.98 10.61 3.48
C GLU A 109 43.27 9.12 3.57
N ASN A 110 43.85 8.71 4.70
CA ASN A 110 43.93 7.31 5.10
C ASN A 110 42.54 6.69 5.05
N VAL A 111 42.27 5.96 3.97
CA VAL A 111 41.08 5.09 3.89
C VAL A 111 41.34 3.89 4.78
N VAL A 112 40.83 3.95 6.00
CA VAL A 112 40.65 2.76 6.82
C VAL A 112 39.61 1.89 6.15
N SER A 113 40.07 0.83 5.54
CA SER A 113 39.23 -0.19 4.94
C SER A 113 38.64 -1.08 6.03
N ASP A 114 37.44 -0.78 6.45
CA ASP A 114 36.61 -1.77 7.16
C ASP A 114 36.10 -2.78 6.14
N LYS A 115 36.79 -3.89 6.05
CA LYS A 115 36.32 -5.10 5.41
C LYS A 115 35.35 -5.79 6.33
N GLU A 116 34.06 -5.49 6.21
CA GLU A 116 33.02 -6.37 6.70
C GLU A 116 32.76 -7.48 5.66
N ASN A 117 33.01 -8.69 6.09
CA ASN A 117 32.72 -9.92 5.36
C ASN A 117 31.20 -10.07 5.17
N ILE A 118 30.71 -9.86 3.96
CA ILE A 118 29.36 -10.25 3.60
C ILE A 118 29.43 -11.70 3.12
N ASN A 119 28.98 -12.62 3.97
CA ASN A 119 28.67 -13.99 3.58
C ASN A 119 27.43 -13.97 2.70
N ILE A 120 27.60 -14.29 1.43
CA ILE A 120 26.52 -14.55 0.49
C ILE A 120 25.93 -15.91 0.88
N ILE A 121 24.75 -15.89 1.47
CA ILE A 121 23.92 -17.09 1.66
C ILE A 121 22.90 -17.09 0.52
N ASP A 122 23.04 -18.08 -0.32
CA ASP A 122 22.15 -18.39 -1.44
C ASP A 122 20.79 -18.88 -0.90
N TYR A 123 19.72 -18.09 -1.05
CA TYR A 123 18.35 -18.49 -0.75
C TYR A 123 17.57 -18.68 -2.05
N THR A 124 17.63 -19.88 -2.58
CA THR A 124 16.59 -20.37 -3.49
C THR A 124 15.48 -20.99 -2.66
N SER A 125 14.25 -20.53 -2.91
CA SER A 125 12.97 -21.11 -2.54
C SER A 125 12.56 -21.18 -1.05
N SER A 126 11.83 -20.16 -0.57
CA SER A 126 10.67 -20.37 0.30
C SER A 126 9.85 -19.07 0.42
N ASN A 127 8.56 -19.24 0.32
CA ASN A 127 7.48 -18.26 0.28
C ASN A 127 7.48 -17.30 1.51
N PRO A 128 7.54 -15.95 1.34
CA PRO A 128 7.68 -15.00 2.46
C PRO A 128 6.40 -14.74 3.29
N ASN A 129 5.27 -15.37 2.97
CA ASN A 129 3.99 -15.01 3.58
C ASN A 129 3.70 -15.67 4.96
N SER A 130 4.54 -16.58 5.46
CA SER A 130 4.25 -17.30 6.71
C SER A 130 4.86 -16.68 7.99
N GLU A 131 5.84 -15.79 7.90
CA GLU A 131 6.47 -15.22 9.09
C GLU A 131 5.87 -13.90 9.60
N ILE A 132 5.20 -13.15 8.71
CA ILE A 132 4.57 -11.85 9.08
C ILE A 132 3.34 -12.03 9.99
N ARG A 133 2.70 -13.22 9.96
CA ARG A 133 1.52 -13.51 10.81
C ARG A 133 1.84 -13.77 12.29
N LYS A 134 3.07 -14.07 12.65
CA LYS A 134 3.42 -14.38 14.06
C LYS A 134 3.62 -13.16 14.96
N GLU A 135 3.85 -11.98 14.41
CA GLU A 135 4.04 -10.75 15.20
C GLU A 135 2.75 -9.95 15.47
N ILE A 136 1.68 -10.20 14.70
CA ILE A 136 0.40 -9.46 14.85
C ILE A 136 -0.44 -9.97 16.03
N ILE A 137 -0.17 -11.18 16.54
CA ILE A 137 -0.97 -11.83 17.61
C ILE A 137 -0.61 -11.31 19.02
N LYS A 138 0.45 -10.53 19.21
CA LYS A 138 0.90 -10.07 20.54
C LYS A 138 0.61 -8.60 20.86
N GLY A 139 -0.38 -7.97 20.28
CA GLY A 139 -0.62 -6.58 20.60
C GLY A 139 -1.95 -6.00 20.20
N ASN A 140 -3.04 -6.44 20.81
CA ASN A 140 -4.30 -5.70 20.71
C ASN A 140 -5.07 -5.71 22.05
N GLU A 141 -4.60 -4.88 22.97
CA GLU A 141 -5.47 -4.18 23.92
C GLU A 141 -5.01 -2.73 24.00
N ASN A 142 -5.91 -1.83 23.62
CA ASN A 142 -5.83 -0.36 23.76
C ASN A 142 -4.82 0.39 22.87
N ASN A 143 -5.27 0.91 21.71
CA ASN A 143 -5.27 2.36 21.44
C ASN A 143 -5.66 2.66 19.99
N GLN A 144 -6.60 3.56 19.84
CA GLN A 144 -6.85 4.31 18.60
C GLN A 144 -5.62 5.20 18.33
N ASN A 145 -4.66 4.68 17.60
CA ASN A 145 -3.63 5.45 16.88
C ASN A 145 -2.78 4.45 16.10
N PHE A 146 -3.21 4.12 14.89
CA PHE A 146 -2.36 3.43 13.93
C PHE A 146 -1.24 4.36 13.50
N GLN A 147 -0.07 4.23 14.12
CA GLN A 147 1.15 4.75 13.52
C GLN A 147 1.52 3.86 12.34
N GLU A 148 1.61 4.46 11.15
CA GLU A 148 2.11 3.82 9.93
C GLU A 148 3.49 3.19 10.20
N LYS A 149 3.56 1.85 10.18
CA LYS A 149 4.84 1.19 9.95
C LYS A 149 5.21 1.48 8.50
N THR A 150 6.22 2.30 8.32
CA THR A 150 6.88 2.53 7.04
C THR A 150 7.39 1.20 6.49
N TYR A 151 6.72 0.69 5.47
CA TYR A 151 7.31 -0.34 4.62
C TYR A 151 8.54 0.27 3.96
N VAL A 152 9.69 -0.28 4.28
CA VAL A 152 10.90 -0.06 3.50
C VAL A 152 10.65 -0.75 2.15
N GLU A 153 10.40 0.04 1.10
CA GLU A 153 10.39 -0.47 -0.27
C GLU A 153 11.81 -0.94 -0.60
N GLU A 154 12.05 -2.24 -0.46
CA GLU A 154 13.18 -2.88 -1.12
C GLU A 154 12.92 -2.78 -2.63
N THR A 155 13.67 -1.92 -3.25
CA THR A 155 13.73 -1.81 -4.71
C THR A 155 14.30 -3.11 -5.26
N THR A 156 13.45 -3.97 -5.81
CA THR A 156 13.88 -4.96 -6.78
C THR A 156 14.40 -4.23 -8.01
N SER A 157 15.71 -3.97 -8.00
CA SER A 157 16.45 -3.59 -9.19
C SER A 157 16.64 -4.85 -10.04
N THR A 158 15.69 -5.14 -10.91
CA THR A 158 15.89 -6.10 -11.96
C THR A 158 16.55 -5.37 -13.13
N ILE A 159 17.83 -5.64 -13.28
CA ILE A 159 18.65 -5.70 -14.50
C ILE A 159 18.08 -4.91 -15.69
N MET A 160 18.59 -3.68 -15.89
CA MET A 160 18.78 -3.13 -17.22
C MET A 160 20.28 -3.08 -17.47
N GLU A 161 20.70 -3.96 -18.35
CA GLU A 161 22.04 -4.00 -18.92
C GLU A 161 22.40 -2.64 -19.48
N SER A 162 23.62 -2.24 -19.18
CA SER A 162 24.30 -1.06 -19.67
C SER A 162 24.28 -1.01 -21.21
N TYR A 163 23.48 -0.13 -21.80
CA TYR A 163 23.76 0.35 -23.11
C TYR A 163 24.78 1.47 -23.02
N ASP A 164 26.01 1.10 -23.36
CA ASP A 164 27.15 1.99 -23.54
C ASP A 164 26.98 2.78 -24.84
N TYR A 165 26.49 4.03 -24.74
CA TYR A 165 26.51 4.98 -25.85
C TYR A 165 27.77 5.81 -25.82
N SER A 166 28.92 5.15 -26.01
CA SER A 166 30.16 5.83 -26.35
C SER A 166 30.59 5.40 -27.77
N SER A 167 29.98 5.99 -28.77
CA SER A 167 30.65 6.26 -30.06
C SER A 167 29.65 6.84 -31.07
N ALA A 168 29.67 8.13 -31.22
CA ALA A 168 29.16 8.80 -32.44
C ALA A 168 30.31 9.68 -32.96
N TYR A 169 30.80 9.30 -34.09
CA TYR A 169 31.79 9.88 -34.96
C TYR A 169 31.82 11.39 -35.00
N ILE A 170 33.02 11.97 -34.79
CA ILE A 170 33.36 13.33 -35.20
C ILE A 170 33.93 13.20 -36.59
N GLU A 171 33.19 13.56 -37.61
CA GLU A 171 33.79 13.89 -38.92
C GLU A 171 34.42 15.27 -38.85
N LYS A 172 35.73 15.31 -39.00
CA LYS A 172 36.48 16.51 -39.31
C LYS A 172 36.28 16.84 -40.78
N ASN A 173 35.69 18.00 -41.06
CA ASN A 173 35.87 18.64 -42.36
C ASN A 173 36.64 19.94 -42.17
N ASP A 174 37.89 19.90 -42.57
CA ASP A 174 38.70 21.05 -42.90
C ASP A 174 38.18 21.72 -44.17
N SER A 175 37.84 23.00 -44.11
CA SER A 175 38.12 23.91 -45.23
C SER A 175 37.80 25.38 -44.87
N SER A 176 38.85 26.21 -45.00
CA SER A 176 38.91 27.62 -45.44
C SER A 176 38.04 28.68 -44.74
N ILE A 177 38.78 29.54 -44.11
CA ILE A 177 38.39 30.85 -43.56
C ILE A 177 37.90 31.73 -44.72
N ASP A 178 36.68 32.23 -44.63
CA ASP A 178 36.22 33.43 -45.30
C ASP A 178 35.49 34.34 -44.32
N ASP A 179 35.98 35.58 -44.25
CA ASP A 179 35.66 36.59 -43.27
C ASP A 179 34.43 37.37 -43.72
N THR A 180 33.25 36.89 -43.36
CA THR A 180 32.04 37.72 -43.42
C THR A 180 31.21 37.48 -42.13
N SER A 181 30.95 38.56 -41.41
CA SER A 181 30.14 38.69 -40.21
C SER A 181 28.85 37.87 -40.23
N GLN A 182 28.94 36.58 -39.90
CA GLN A 182 27.82 35.73 -39.53
C GLN A 182 27.68 35.79 -38.01
N GLU A 183 26.51 36.21 -37.53
CA GLU A 183 26.06 35.95 -36.17
C GLU A 183 26.31 34.49 -35.88
N ILE A 184 27.25 34.22 -35.01
CA ILE A 184 27.51 32.87 -34.50
C ILE A 184 26.24 32.46 -33.79
N ASN A 185 25.41 31.68 -34.48
CA ASN A 185 24.27 30.98 -33.92
C ASN A 185 24.85 29.98 -32.90
N VAL A 186 25.02 30.44 -31.65
CA VAL A 186 25.44 29.60 -30.54
C VAL A 186 24.35 28.52 -30.43
N SER A 187 24.66 27.34 -30.98
CA SER A 187 23.76 26.19 -30.91
C SER A 187 23.43 25.97 -29.44
N LYS A 188 22.16 26.22 -29.09
CA LYS A 188 21.59 25.94 -27.75
C LYS A 188 21.93 24.50 -27.41
N ILE A 189 22.67 24.30 -26.35
CA ILE A 189 22.99 22.94 -25.88
C ILE A 189 21.73 22.24 -25.45
N LYS A 190 21.50 21.09 -26.03
CA LYS A 190 20.26 20.32 -25.94
C LYS A 190 20.30 19.45 -24.68
N ILE A 191 19.51 19.80 -23.67
CA ILE A 191 19.32 18.93 -22.49
C ILE A 191 18.59 17.67 -22.94
N ILE A 192 19.12 16.50 -22.55
CA ILE A 192 18.54 15.18 -22.89
C ILE A 192 17.91 14.53 -21.66
N ASN A 193 18.48 14.76 -20.48
CA ASN A 193 18.06 14.11 -19.24
C ASN A 193 17.97 15.10 -18.08
N MET A 194 16.77 15.17 -17.47
CA MET A 194 16.47 15.98 -16.30
C MET A 194 16.02 15.12 -15.10
N SER A 195 16.19 13.81 -15.18
CA SER A 195 15.73 12.93 -14.10
C SER A 195 16.40 13.26 -12.77
N ASN A 196 15.65 13.14 -11.69
CA ASN A 196 16.14 13.37 -10.32
C ASN A 196 16.76 14.77 -10.07
N LEU A 197 16.51 15.77 -10.94
CA LEU A 197 17.14 17.10 -10.87
C LEU A 197 16.95 17.75 -9.48
N PHE A 198 15.72 17.75 -8.95
CA PHE A 198 15.38 18.29 -7.62
C PHE A 198 14.98 17.19 -6.63
N TYR A 199 15.44 15.97 -6.82
CA TYR A 199 15.07 14.83 -5.97
C TYR A 199 15.33 15.13 -4.47
N GLN A 200 14.29 15.05 -3.63
CA GLN A 200 14.33 15.32 -2.19
C GLN A 200 14.81 16.72 -1.81
N CYS A 201 14.59 17.72 -2.64
CA CYS A 201 14.78 19.12 -2.28
C CYS A 201 13.61 19.64 -1.43
N SER A 202 13.47 19.12 -0.21
CA SER A 202 12.29 19.32 0.64
C SER A 202 12.04 20.77 1.09
N SER A 203 13.07 21.63 1.08
CA SER A 203 12.90 23.07 1.40
C SER A 203 12.60 23.94 0.19
N LEU A 204 12.56 23.36 -1.02
CA LEU A 204 12.32 24.10 -2.26
C LEU A 204 10.88 24.59 -2.31
N LYS A 205 10.67 25.90 -2.38
CA LYS A 205 9.33 26.52 -2.43
C LYS A 205 8.90 26.92 -3.82
N ASN A 206 9.85 27.39 -4.63
CA ASN A 206 9.59 27.81 -6.01
C ASN A 206 10.82 27.65 -6.90
N ILE A 207 10.62 27.61 -8.20
CA ILE A 207 11.67 27.44 -9.22
C ILE A 207 11.39 28.41 -10.39
N PRO A 208 11.52 29.71 -10.20
CA PRO A 208 11.02 30.70 -11.16
C PRO A 208 11.65 30.61 -12.56
N SER A 209 12.84 30.05 -12.71
CA SER A 209 13.53 29.95 -14.00
C SER A 209 13.30 28.63 -14.76
N LEU A 210 12.45 27.74 -14.24
CA LEU A 210 12.25 26.42 -14.81
C LEU A 210 11.71 26.46 -16.25
N TYR A 211 10.87 27.45 -16.59
CA TYR A 211 10.34 27.65 -17.95
C TYR A 211 11.42 27.99 -19.00
N GLN A 212 12.62 28.38 -18.55
CA GLN A 212 13.74 28.77 -19.45
C GLN A 212 14.58 27.56 -19.92
N PHE A 213 14.34 26.37 -19.41
CA PHE A 213 15.03 25.19 -19.92
C PHE A 213 14.57 24.83 -21.34
N ASP A 214 15.52 24.56 -22.19
CA ASP A 214 15.25 23.96 -23.50
C ASP A 214 14.97 22.47 -23.31
N THR A 215 13.71 22.10 -23.47
CA THR A 215 13.26 20.71 -23.26
C THR A 215 13.03 19.94 -24.55
N GLU A 216 13.31 20.52 -25.74
CA GLU A 216 13.08 19.91 -27.06
C GLU A 216 13.63 18.49 -27.19
N ASN A 217 14.76 18.20 -26.52
CA ASN A 217 15.44 16.90 -26.60
C ASN A 217 15.39 16.07 -25.34
N VAL A 218 14.61 16.50 -24.34
CA VAL A 218 14.50 15.77 -23.08
C VAL A 218 13.69 14.49 -23.27
N ILE A 219 14.28 13.37 -22.85
CA ILE A 219 13.68 12.03 -22.91
C ILE A 219 13.19 11.59 -21.54
N ASP A 220 13.88 11.97 -20.47
CA ASP A 220 13.59 11.50 -19.10
C ASP A 220 13.46 12.67 -18.12
N ILE A 221 12.26 12.77 -17.50
CA ILE A 221 11.96 13.70 -16.41
C ILE A 221 11.52 12.95 -15.14
N SER A 222 11.83 11.65 -15.04
CA SER A 222 11.46 10.85 -13.89
C SER A 222 12.03 11.41 -12.59
N ASN A 223 11.25 11.34 -11.52
CA ASN A 223 11.62 11.82 -10.20
C ASN A 223 12.09 13.30 -10.13
N LEU A 224 11.79 14.11 -11.15
CA LEU A 224 12.32 15.48 -11.26
C LEU A 224 12.07 16.29 -9.99
N PHE A 225 10.87 16.20 -9.41
CA PHE A 225 10.48 16.88 -8.15
C PHE A 225 10.19 15.91 -7.02
N TYR A 226 10.68 14.68 -7.09
CA TYR A 226 10.44 13.68 -6.06
C TYR A 226 10.77 14.21 -4.66
N GLY A 227 9.78 14.24 -3.76
CA GLY A 227 9.97 14.66 -2.37
C GLY A 227 10.24 16.15 -2.14
N CYS A 228 9.90 17.01 -3.12
CA CYS A 228 9.88 18.47 -2.93
C CYS A 228 8.65 18.88 -2.12
N SER A 229 8.61 18.48 -0.84
CA SER A 229 7.41 18.56 0.00
C SER A 229 6.92 19.98 0.27
N ASN A 230 7.80 21.00 0.23
CA ASN A 230 7.43 22.41 0.43
C ASN A 230 7.19 23.17 -0.87
N LEU A 231 7.22 22.50 -2.01
CA LEU A 231 6.91 23.12 -3.30
C LEU A 231 5.42 23.44 -3.37
N GLU A 232 5.06 24.73 -3.35
CA GLU A 232 3.67 25.21 -3.32
C GLU A 232 3.09 25.38 -4.74
N SER A 233 3.94 25.82 -5.68
CA SER A 233 3.56 26.05 -7.06
C SER A 233 4.75 25.88 -8.01
N LEU A 234 4.43 25.71 -9.31
CA LEU A 234 5.40 25.70 -10.39
C LEU A 234 5.21 26.94 -11.30
N PRO A 235 6.27 27.44 -11.93
CA PRO A 235 6.13 28.41 -13.00
C PRO A 235 5.38 27.79 -14.18
N ASP A 236 5.02 28.63 -15.17
CA ASP A 236 4.38 28.13 -16.38
C ASP A 236 5.33 27.22 -17.18
N ILE A 237 5.16 25.91 -17.03
CA ILE A 237 5.84 24.86 -17.78
C ILE A 237 4.99 24.34 -18.96
N SER A 238 3.90 25.02 -19.31
CA SER A 238 3.06 24.68 -20.46
C SER A 238 3.82 24.81 -21.78
N THR A 239 4.90 25.59 -21.78
CA THR A 239 5.79 25.83 -22.91
C THR A 239 6.86 24.75 -23.13
N TRP A 240 6.93 23.77 -22.25
CA TRP A 240 7.88 22.67 -22.43
C TRP A 240 7.55 21.85 -23.66
N GLU A 241 8.57 21.64 -24.50
CA GLU A 241 8.50 20.69 -25.59
C GLU A 241 8.67 19.26 -25.03
N THR A 242 7.57 18.51 -25.00
CA THR A 242 7.51 17.20 -24.32
C THR A 242 7.41 16.01 -25.29
N ASN A 243 7.52 16.30 -26.59
CA ASN A 243 7.32 15.31 -27.66
C ASN A 243 8.31 14.14 -27.68
N LYS A 244 9.46 14.26 -27.00
CA LYS A 244 10.45 13.18 -26.88
C LYS A 244 10.46 12.50 -25.51
N ILE A 245 9.67 12.98 -24.55
CA ILE A 245 9.65 12.40 -23.21
C ILE A 245 9.03 10.99 -23.26
N GLU A 246 9.78 10.03 -22.73
CA GLU A 246 9.40 8.62 -22.61
C GLU A 246 9.08 8.24 -21.16
N ASN A 247 9.70 8.90 -20.18
CA ASN A 247 9.60 8.54 -18.78
C ASN A 247 9.19 9.73 -17.91
N MET A 248 7.99 9.62 -17.28
CA MET A 248 7.42 10.58 -16.33
C MET A 248 7.23 9.98 -14.93
N THR A 249 7.85 8.83 -14.67
CA THR A 249 7.73 8.09 -13.41
C THR A 249 8.00 9.00 -12.20
N LYS A 250 7.07 9.03 -11.25
CA LYS A 250 7.25 9.73 -9.95
C LYS A 250 7.61 11.23 -10.08
N LEU A 251 7.22 11.90 -11.18
CA LEU A 251 7.60 13.29 -11.47
C LEU A 251 7.30 14.24 -10.31
N PHE A 252 6.10 14.16 -9.72
CA PHE A 252 5.67 14.96 -8.56
C PHE A 252 5.48 14.15 -7.28
N TYR A 253 6.14 13.00 -7.18
CA TYR A 253 6.00 12.08 -6.04
C TYR A 253 6.29 12.79 -4.70
N LYS A 254 5.33 12.78 -3.76
CA LYS A 254 5.42 13.45 -2.45
C LYS A 254 5.66 14.97 -2.51
N CYS A 255 5.18 15.66 -3.54
CA CYS A 255 5.05 17.11 -3.50
C CYS A 255 3.80 17.49 -2.70
N SER A 256 3.86 17.31 -1.38
CA SER A 256 2.68 17.34 -0.50
C SER A 256 2.01 18.71 -0.41
N ASN A 257 2.76 19.81 -0.54
CA ASN A 257 2.24 21.17 -0.47
C ASN A 257 1.89 21.76 -1.85
N LEU A 258 2.04 20.99 -2.93
CA LEU A 258 1.70 21.46 -4.27
C LEU A 258 0.17 21.62 -4.39
N GLU A 259 -0.31 22.86 -4.43
CA GLU A 259 -1.74 23.20 -4.43
C GLU A 259 -2.35 23.14 -5.84
N SER A 260 -1.56 23.49 -6.84
CA SER A 260 -2.01 23.54 -8.24
C SER A 260 -0.85 23.27 -9.20
N LEU A 261 -1.21 22.88 -10.41
CA LEU A 261 -0.29 22.71 -11.53
C LEU A 261 -0.56 23.77 -12.62
N PRO A 262 0.46 24.25 -13.33
CA PRO A 262 0.25 25.03 -14.55
C PRO A 262 -0.46 24.19 -15.62
N ASP A 263 -0.86 24.80 -16.73
CA ASP A 263 -1.61 24.11 -17.79
C ASP A 263 -0.75 23.08 -18.53
N ILE A 264 -0.61 21.90 -17.96
CA ILE A 264 0.08 20.75 -18.57
C ILE A 264 -0.80 20.01 -19.61
N SER A 265 -2.00 20.51 -19.93
CA SER A 265 -2.85 19.93 -20.97
C SER A 265 -2.22 19.99 -22.36
N LYS A 266 -1.27 20.89 -22.54
CA LYS A 266 -0.53 21.09 -23.79
C LYS A 266 0.62 20.11 -24.00
N TRP A 267 1.00 19.38 -22.97
CA TRP A 267 2.09 18.42 -23.08
C TRP A 267 1.76 17.32 -24.08
N ASN A 268 2.71 17.07 -24.97
CA ASN A 268 2.64 15.97 -25.91
C ASN A 268 3.17 14.70 -25.23
N THR A 269 2.28 13.75 -24.97
CA THR A 269 2.61 12.48 -24.29
C THR A 269 2.71 11.28 -25.23
N ASN A 270 2.82 11.52 -26.55
CA ASN A 270 2.80 10.45 -27.56
C ASN A 270 3.89 9.39 -27.40
N ASN A 271 5.00 9.72 -26.74
CA ASN A 271 6.12 8.83 -26.54
C ASN A 271 6.26 8.31 -25.12
N VAL A 272 5.39 8.76 -24.20
CA VAL A 272 5.47 8.35 -22.79
C VAL A 272 5.08 6.89 -22.63
N ILE A 273 5.95 6.13 -21.96
CA ILE A 273 5.82 4.70 -21.72
C ILE A 273 5.40 4.43 -20.27
N ASP A 274 5.89 5.24 -19.33
CA ASP A 274 5.64 5.02 -17.90
C ASP A 274 5.22 6.32 -17.19
N MET A 275 4.07 6.26 -16.49
CA MET A 275 3.50 7.34 -15.69
C MET A 275 3.25 6.91 -14.24
N ASN A 276 3.89 5.81 -13.77
CA ASN A 276 3.61 5.30 -12.45
C ASN A 276 3.91 6.34 -11.36
N ASN A 277 3.04 6.40 -10.36
CA ASN A 277 3.17 7.28 -9.21
C ASN A 277 3.40 8.78 -9.54
N LEU A 278 2.94 9.24 -10.71
CA LEU A 278 3.20 10.60 -11.22
C LEU A 278 2.84 11.68 -10.20
N PHE A 279 1.67 11.57 -9.54
CA PHE A 279 1.18 12.52 -8.53
C PHE A 279 1.06 11.88 -7.14
N TYR A 280 1.78 10.77 -6.87
CA TYR A 280 1.70 10.09 -5.58
C TYR A 280 1.87 11.06 -4.41
N CYS A 281 0.90 11.08 -3.49
CA CYS A 281 0.95 11.88 -2.26
C CYS A 281 1.13 13.41 -2.50
N CYS A 282 0.57 13.92 -3.61
CA CYS A 282 0.33 15.36 -3.78
C CYS A 282 -0.92 15.73 -2.97
N SER A 283 -0.77 15.74 -1.64
CA SER A 283 -1.90 15.78 -0.71
C SER A 283 -2.66 17.11 -0.71
N SER A 284 -2.03 18.23 -1.07
CA SER A 284 -2.67 19.55 -1.19
C SER A 284 -3.25 19.82 -2.58
N LEU A 285 -2.97 18.96 -3.58
CA LEU A 285 -3.43 19.18 -4.95
C LEU A 285 -4.95 18.97 -5.02
N ALA A 286 -5.67 20.08 -5.12
CA ALA A 286 -7.15 20.05 -5.13
C ALA A 286 -7.73 19.82 -6.52
N ASN A 287 -7.05 20.29 -7.56
CA ASN A 287 -7.50 20.20 -8.94
C ASN A 287 -6.35 19.85 -9.87
N LEU A 288 -6.66 19.07 -10.89
CA LEU A 288 -5.75 18.79 -12.00
C LEU A 288 -6.13 19.62 -13.21
N PRO A 289 -5.18 20.11 -14.02
CA PRO A 289 -5.48 20.67 -15.32
C PRO A 289 -6.11 19.61 -16.22
N ASN A 290 -6.70 20.04 -17.33
CA ASN A 290 -7.39 19.13 -18.25
C ASN A 290 -6.41 18.23 -19.00
N ILE A 291 -6.17 17.03 -18.50
CA ILE A 291 -5.27 16.00 -19.07
C ILE A 291 -5.98 15.06 -20.05
N ASN A 292 -7.19 15.40 -20.53
CA ASN A 292 -7.95 14.57 -21.47
C ASN A 292 -7.29 14.44 -22.86
N LYS A 293 -6.38 15.37 -23.19
CA LYS A 293 -5.63 15.37 -24.45
C LYS A 293 -4.36 14.50 -24.42
N TRP A 294 -3.99 14.02 -23.26
CA TRP A 294 -2.82 13.16 -23.15
C TRP A 294 -3.04 11.88 -23.94
N ASN A 295 -2.13 11.58 -24.83
CA ASN A 295 -2.11 10.32 -25.53
C ASN A 295 -1.43 9.26 -24.67
N THR A 296 -2.17 8.25 -24.28
CA THR A 296 -1.68 7.16 -23.42
C THR A 296 -1.45 5.85 -24.20
N GLU A 297 -1.42 5.92 -25.54
CA GLU A 297 -1.35 4.74 -26.41
C GLU A 297 -0.11 3.86 -26.17
N LYS A 298 1.03 4.48 -25.82
CA LYS A 298 2.28 3.75 -25.53
C LYS A 298 2.46 3.44 -24.03
N VAL A 299 1.60 3.98 -23.17
CA VAL A 299 1.75 3.83 -21.72
C VAL A 299 1.47 2.40 -21.29
N THR A 300 2.43 1.81 -20.58
CA THR A 300 2.36 0.44 -20.05
C THR A 300 2.05 0.38 -18.56
N ASN A 301 2.30 1.46 -17.81
CA ASN A 301 2.17 1.49 -16.37
C ASN A 301 1.62 2.84 -15.88
N ILE A 302 0.46 2.81 -15.21
CA ILE A 302 -0.17 3.97 -14.55
C ILE A 302 -0.41 3.70 -13.06
N SER A 303 0.25 2.67 -12.50
CA SER A 303 0.05 2.30 -11.10
C SER A 303 0.34 3.46 -10.16
N GLY A 304 -0.51 3.62 -9.15
CA GLY A 304 -0.38 4.65 -8.11
C GLY A 304 -0.37 6.09 -8.61
N MET A 305 -0.76 6.38 -9.88
CA MET A 305 -0.63 7.71 -10.48
C MET A 305 -1.27 8.82 -9.64
N PHE A 306 -2.42 8.55 -9.02
CA PHE A 306 -3.11 9.50 -8.11
C PHE A 306 -3.13 9.00 -6.65
N ARG A 307 -2.29 8.05 -6.30
CA ARG A 307 -2.25 7.45 -4.96
C ARG A 307 -2.03 8.52 -3.89
N LYS A 308 -2.89 8.56 -2.86
CA LYS A 308 -2.85 9.52 -1.73
C LYS A 308 -3.02 11.00 -2.17
N CYS A 309 -3.70 11.27 -3.28
CA CYS A 309 -4.14 12.63 -3.62
C CYS A 309 -5.44 12.94 -2.87
N VAL A 310 -5.31 13.17 -1.57
CA VAL A 310 -6.45 13.25 -0.63
C VAL A 310 -7.31 14.50 -0.80
N SER A 311 -6.84 15.53 -1.51
CA SER A 311 -7.58 16.79 -1.76
C SER A 311 -8.28 16.83 -3.11
N ILE A 312 -8.13 15.81 -3.97
CA ILE A 312 -8.84 15.76 -5.26
C ILE A 312 -10.28 15.29 -5.03
N SER A 313 -11.24 16.20 -5.27
CA SER A 313 -12.66 15.88 -5.17
C SER A 313 -13.28 15.41 -6.48
N PHE A 314 -12.71 15.81 -7.63
CA PHE A 314 -13.10 15.41 -8.97
C PHE A 314 -11.86 15.25 -9.84
N LEU A 315 -11.85 14.24 -10.70
CA LEU A 315 -10.84 14.07 -11.72
C LEU A 315 -11.24 14.74 -13.02
N PRO A 316 -10.28 15.25 -13.83
CA PRO A 316 -10.59 15.66 -15.20
C PRO A 316 -11.09 14.46 -16.02
N ASP A 317 -11.68 14.75 -17.19
CA ASP A 317 -12.14 13.69 -18.08
C ASP A 317 -10.97 12.89 -18.65
N ILE A 318 -10.82 11.65 -18.18
CA ILE A 318 -9.82 10.67 -18.62
C ILE A 318 -10.45 9.55 -19.47
N SER A 319 -11.68 9.73 -19.95
CA SER A 319 -12.41 8.73 -20.75
C SER A 319 -11.74 8.39 -22.08
N LYS A 320 -10.93 9.31 -22.61
CA LYS A 320 -10.23 9.13 -23.89
C LYS A 320 -8.87 8.44 -23.78
N TRP A 321 -8.43 8.15 -22.59
CA TRP A 321 -7.17 7.44 -22.41
C TRP A 321 -7.23 6.06 -23.06
N LYS A 322 -6.22 5.75 -23.84
CA LYS A 322 -6.05 4.45 -24.49
C LYS A 322 -5.27 3.55 -23.54
N THR A 323 -5.93 2.55 -22.97
CA THR A 323 -5.36 1.70 -21.91
C THR A 323 -4.97 0.30 -22.39
N LYS A 324 -5.09 0.03 -23.70
CA LYS A 324 -4.82 -1.28 -24.29
C LYS A 324 -3.42 -1.83 -23.95
N ASN A 325 -2.40 -0.99 -23.88
CA ASN A 325 -1.03 -1.40 -23.59
C ASN A 325 -0.68 -1.37 -22.10
N VAL A 326 -1.60 -0.90 -21.27
CA VAL A 326 -1.37 -0.86 -19.81
C VAL A 326 -1.43 -2.26 -19.23
N THR A 327 -0.41 -2.62 -18.46
CA THR A 327 -0.30 -3.91 -17.77
C THR A 327 -0.55 -3.81 -16.27
N ASN A 328 -0.32 -2.63 -15.67
CA ASN A 328 -0.47 -2.40 -14.24
C ASN A 328 -1.27 -1.12 -13.96
N MET A 329 -2.39 -1.26 -13.24
CA MET A 329 -3.26 -0.18 -12.74
C MET A 329 -3.42 -0.22 -11.22
N SER A 330 -2.59 -1.01 -10.52
CA SER A 330 -2.70 -1.13 -9.05
C SER A 330 -2.56 0.23 -8.36
N HIS A 331 -3.28 0.41 -7.27
CA HIS A 331 -3.24 1.62 -6.43
C HIS A 331 -3.59 2.93 -7.17
N LEU A 332 -4.15 2.91 -8.36
CA LEU A 332 -4.31 4.09 -9.23
C LEU A 332 -4.98 5.27 -8.51
N PHE A 333 -6.04 5.00 -7.74
CA PHE A 333 -6.78 6.00 -6.95
C PHE A 333 -6.73 5.72 -5.44
N TYR A 334 -5.75 4.93 -4.99
CA TYR A 334 -5.58 4.55 -3.58
C TYR A 334 -5.61 5.77 -2.66
N ARG A 335 -6.53 5.80 -1.69
CA ARG A 335 -6.73 6.91 -0.74
C ARG A 335 -7.01 8.27 -1.38
N CYS A 336 -7.71 8.30 -2.50
CA CYS A 336 -8.36 9.53 -2.97
C CYS A 336 -9.65 9.75 -2.16
N SER A 337 -9.48 10.02 -0.85
CA SER A 337 -10.55 9.87 0.17
C SER A 337 -11.75 10.80 -0.01
N ILE A 338 -11.59 11.97 -0.65
CA ILE A 338 -12.69 12.90 -0.92
C ILE A 338 -13.18 12.87 -2.38
N LEU A 339 -12.69 11.94 -3.20
CA LEU A 339 -13.14 11.78 -4.58
C LEU A 339 -14.62 11.33 -4.58
N LYS A 340 -15.50 12.18 -5.12
CA LYS A 340 -16.97 11.97 -5.06
C LYS A 340 -17.50 11.10 -6.18
N SER A 341 -16.92 11.21 -7.37
CA SER A 341 -17.32 10.46 -8.55
C SER A 341 -16.14 10.25 -9.49
N MET A 342 -16.24 9.20 -10.30
CA MET A 342 -15.28 8.91 -11.35
C MET A 342 -15.73 9.49 -12.69
N PRO A 343 -14.81 9.96 -13.55
CA PRO A 343 -15.12 10.18 -14.96
C PRO A 343 -15.53 8.86 -15.62
N ASN A 344 -16.09 8.92 -16.82
CA ASN A 344 -16.53 7.73 -17.54
C ASN A 344 -15.32 6.92 -18.05
N ILE A 345 -14.91 5.91 -17.31
CA ILE A 345 -13.82 4.98 -17.67
C ILE A 345 -14.33 3.67 -18.28
N SER A 346 -15.59 3.60 -18.73
CA SER A 346 -16.19 2.39 -19.30
C SER A 346 -15.54 1.92 -20.59
N SER A 347 -14.85 2.83 -21.30
CA SER A 347 -14.15 2.57 -22.56
C SER A 347 -12.72 2.06 -22.38
N TRP A 348 -12.23 1.98 -21.15
CA TRP A 348 -10.88 1.47 -20.89
C TRP A 348 -10.77 0.01 -21.28
N ASP A 349 -9.74 -0.32 -22.04
CA ASP A 349 -9.39 -1.68 -22.44
C ASP A 349 -8.39 -2.24 -21.42
N LEU A 350 -8.83 -3.24 -20.64
CA LEU A 350 -8.03 -3.92 -19.63
C LEU A 350 -7.48 -5.26 -20.13
N SER A 351 -7.53 -5.53 -21.43
CA SER A 351 -7.15 -6.84 -21.97
C SER A 351 -5.71 -7.27 -21.67
N ASN A 352 -4.81 -6.33 -21.43
CA ASN A 352 -3.42 -6.61 -21.04
C ASN A 352 -3.12 -6.33 -19.56
N VAL A 353 -4.10 -5.85 -18.80
CA VAL A 353 -3.92 -5.55 -17.37
C VAL A 353 -3.89 -6.85 -16.58
N THR A 354 -2.86 -7.00 -15.75
CA THR A 354 -2.69 -8.16 -14.85
C THR A 354 -2.97 -7.82 -13.39
N ASP A 355 -2.88 -6.56 -13.01
CA ASP A 355 -2.95 -6.11 -11.62
C ASP A 355 -3.81 -4.84 -11.50
N ILE A 356 -4.90 -4.94 -10.69
CA ILE A 356 -5.78 -3.84 -10.30
C ILE A 356 -5.94 -3.76 -8.77
N CYS A 357 -5.06 -4.42 -8.01
CA CYS A 357 -5.15 -4.44 -6.56
C CYS A 357 -5.16 -3.01 -5.99
N ASN A 358 -5.93 -2.80 -4.95
CA ASN A 358 -6.01 -1.50 -4.27
C ASN A 358 -6.46 -0.31 -5.15
N MET A 359 -7.00 -0.53 -6.35
CA MET A 359 -7.25 0.57 -7.32
C MET A 359 -8.14 1.67 -6.75
N PHE A 360 -9.16 1.31 -5.95
CA PHE A 360 -10.07 2.26 -5.29
C PHE A 360 -10.01 2.19 -3.75
N TYR A 361 -8.91 1.66 -3.20
CA TYR A 361 -8.71 1.52 -1.76
C TYR A 361 -8.95 2.84 -1.01
N GLU A 362 -9.82 2.85 0.00
CA GLU A 362 -10.20 4.02 0.80
C GLU A 362 -10.60 5.27 -0.03
N CYS A 363 -11.33 5.05 -1.14
CA CYS A 363 -12.06 6.12 -1.82
C CYS A 363 -13.36 6.40 -1.06
N ASN A 364 -13.25 6.93 0.17
CA ASN A 364 -14.32 6.95 1.16
C ASN A 364 -15.59 7.70 0.73
N GLN A 365 -15.45 8.77 -0.07
CA GLN A 365 -16.58 9.58 -0.55
C GLN A 365 -17.08 9.17 -1.94
N LEU A 366 -16.50 8.15 -2.56
CA LEU A 366 -16.92 7.68 -3.88
C LEU A 366 -18.34 7.08 -3.78
N SER A 367 -19.33 7.79 -4.34
CA SER A 367 -20.73 7.43 -4.19
C SER A 367 -21.28 6.53 -5.30
N SER A 368 -20.59 6.48 -6.44
CA SER A 368 -20.95 5.67 -7.60
C SER A 368 -19.75 5.39 -8.50
N LEU A 369 -19.82 4.29 -9.24
CA LEU A 369 -18.86 3.91 -10.27
C LEU A 369 -19.48 4.04 -11.66
N PRO A 370 -18.71 4.36 -12.71
CA PRO A 370 -19.19 4.28 -14.09
C PRO A 370 -19.47 2.82 -14.49
N LYS A 371 -20.04 2.60 -15.67
CA LYS A 371 -20.31 1.24 -16.19
C LYS A 371 -19.01 0.51 -16.52
N ILE A 372 -18.43 -0.15 -15.54
CA ILE A 372 -17.19 -0.96 -15.67
C ILE A 372 -17.48 -2.42 -16.05
N SER A 373 -18.74 -2.76 -16.33
CA SER A 373 -19.15 -4.11 -16.75
C SER A 373 -18.51 -4.59 -18.07
N ASN A 374 -18.05 -3.66 -18.90
CA ASN A 374 -17.39 -3.98 -20.18
C ASN A 374 -15.88 -4.19 -20.08
N TRP A 375 -15.29 -4.03 -18.90
CA TRP A 375 -13.87 -4.27 -18.73
C TRP A 375 -13.51 -5.73 -19.04
N ASN A 376 -12.54 -5.92 -19.92
CA ASN A 376 -11.97 -7.25 -20.15
C ASN A 376 -10.98 -7.60 -19.05
N THR A 377 -11.43 -8.39 -18.08
CA THR A 377 -10.65 -8.76 -16.90
C THR A 377 -9.92 -10.10 -17.05
N SER A 378 -9.89 -10.67 -18.26
CA SER A 378 -9.42 -12.06 -18.51
C SER A 378 -7.94 -12.32 -18.20
N ASN A 379 -7.13 -11.28 -18.03
CA ASN A 379 -5.72 -11.42 -17.68
C ASN A 379 -5.39 -10.95 -16.26
N ILE A 380 -6.38 -10.47 -15.51
CA ILE A 380 -6.16 -10.00 -14.14
C ILE A 380 -5.90 -11.19 -13.22
N THR A 381 -4.83 -11.08 -12.44
CA THR A 381 -4.42 -12.09 -11.45
C THR A 381 -4.62 -11.64 -10.01
N ASP A 382 -4.67 -10.32 -9.77
CA ASP A 382 -4.84 -9.74 -8.45
C ASP A 382 -5.96 -8.69 -8.43
N MET A 383 -7.01 -8.94 -7.63
CA MET A 383 -8.14 -8.05 -7.36
C MET A 383 -8.23 -7.71 -5.87
N SER A 384 -7.18 -8.02 -5.08
CA SER A 384 -7.20 -7.79 -3.64
C SER A 384 -7.38 -6.30 -3.30
N TYR A 385 -8.14 -6.02 -2.25
CA TYR A 385 -8.41 -4.66 -1.76
C TYR A 385 -9.04 -3.69 -2.79
N LEU A 386 -9.57 -4.16 -3.91
CA LEU A 386 -9.99 -3.34 -5.06
C LEU A 386 -10.92 -2.18 -4.65
N PHE A 387 -11.93 -2.45 -3.80
CA PHE A 387 -12.90 -1.48 -3.29
C PHE A 387 -12.88 -1.34 -1.77
N HIS A 388 -11.78 -1.73 -1.12
CA HIS A 388 -11.62 -1.64 0.32
C HIS A 388 -11.92 -0.21 0.82
N GLY A 389 -12.77 -0.07 1.83
CA GLY A 389 -13.08 1.22 2.45
C GLY A 389 -13.88 2.19 1.57
N CYS A 390 -14.58 1.70 0.52
CA CYS A 390 -15.49 2.54 -0.27
C CYS A 390 -16.80 2.78 0.50
N HIS A 391 -16.73 3.49 1.63
CA HIS A 391 -17.84 3.63 2.59
C HIS A 391 -19.11 4.27 2.01
N SER A 392 -18.99 5.13 1.00
CA SER A 392 -20.12 5.87 0.42
C SER A 392 -20.70 5.24 -0.84
N LEU A 393 -20.13 4.14 -1.33
CA LEU A 393 -20.56 3.48 -2.56
C LEU A 393 -21.92 2.78 -2.32
N LYS A 394 -22.95 3.25 -3.01
CA LYS A 394 -24.33 2.80 -2.79
C LYS A 394 -24.68 1.52 -3.52
N GLU A 395 -24.09 1.31 -4.68
CA GLU A 395 -24.33 0.15 -5.54
C GLU A 395 -23.11 -0.12 -6.40
N PHE A 396 -22.92 -1.37 -6.79
CA PHE A 396 -21.96 -1.76 -7.81
C PHE A 396 -22.62 -1.77 -9.20
N PRO A 397 -21.91 -1.33 -10.26
CA PRO A 397 -22.33 -1.65 -11.61
C PRO A 397 -22.34 -3.17 -11.81
N ASP A 398 -22.98 -3.64 -12.89
CA ASP A 398 -23.02 -5.07 -13.21
C ASP A 398 -21.63 -5.63 -13.50
N ILE A 399 -20.97 -6.19 -12.48
CA ILE A 399 -19.66 -6.83 -12.57
C ILE A 399 -19.76 -8.35 -12.78
N SER A 400 -20.97 -8.88 -13.03
CA SER A 400 -21.17 -10.31 -13.31
C SER A 400 -20.40 -10.78 -14.54
N LYS A 401 -20.14 -9.88 -15.50
CA LYS A 401 -19.44 -10.18 -16.75
C LYS A 401 -17.92 -10.26 -16.64
N TRP A 402 -17.36 -9.94 -15.48
CA TRP A 402 -15.93 -10.04 -15.28
C TRP A 402 -15.46 -11.47 -15.39
N ASN A 403 -14.44 -11.71 -16.18
CA ASN A 403 -13.75 -12.99 -16.24
C ASN A 403 -12.73 -13.06 -15.10
N THR A 404 -12.98 -13.93 -14.13
CA THR A 404 -12.15 -14.10 -12.94
C THR A 404 -11.27 -15.36 -12.98
N SER A 405 -11.25 -16.05 -14.10
CA SER A 405 -10.61 -17.38 -14.24
C SER A 405 -9.09 -17.39 -13.98
N LYS A 406 -8.41 -16.25 -14.06
CA LYS A 406 -6.97 -16.13 -13.74
C LYS A 406 -6.70 -15.49 -12.38
N VAL A 407 -7.71 -15.03 -11.69
CA VAL A 407 -7.55 -14.36 -10.40
C VAL A 407 -7.07 -15.35 -9.34
N ILE A 408 -6.05 -14.95 -8.58
CA ILE A 408 -5.43 -15.74 -7.51
C ILE A 408 -5.82 -15.18 -6.13
N ASP A 409 -5.95 -13.86 -6.02
CA ASP A 409 -6.24 -13.17 -4.76
C ASP A 409 -7.44 -12.22 -4.92
N MET A 410 -8.47 -12.40 -4.08
CA MET A 410 -9.64 -11.54 -3.94
C MET A 410 -9.84 -11.09 -2.49
N SER A 411 -8.79 -11.23 -1.65
CA SER A 411 -8.88 -10.85 -0.24
C SER A 411 -9.20 -9.35 -0.09
N TYR A 412 -9.99 -9.01 0.92
CA TYR A 412 -10.40 -7.62 1.23
C TYR A 412 -11.11 -6.86 0.10
N MET A 413 -11.55 -7.52 -0.98
CA MET A 413 -12.03 -6.85 -2.20
C MET A 413 -13.15 -5.84 -1.93
N PHE A 414 -14.07 -6.14 -1.04
CA PHE A 414 -15.22 -5.29 -0.66
C PHE A 414 -15.22 -4.94 0.85
N TYR A 415 -14.07 -5.03 1.50
CA TYR A 415 -13.89 -4.72 2.92
C TYR A 415 -14.43 -3.32 3.24
N GLU A 416 -15.27 -3.21 4.28
CA GLU A 416 -15.92 -1.96 4.73
C GLU A 416 -16.74 -1.23 3.65
N CYS A 417 -17.33 -1.94 2.68
CA CYS A 417 -18.34 -1.36 1.80
C CYS A 417 -19.67 -1.19 2.53
N GLN A 418 -19.70 -0.33 3.55
CA GLN A 418 -20.75 -0.27 4.55
C GLN A 418 -22.14 0.17 4.02
N THR A 419 -22.23 0.89 2.91
CA THR A 419 -23.50 1.39 2.37
C THR A 419 -24.17 0.44 1.37
N ILE A 420 -23.46 -0.57 0.89
CA ILE A 420 -23.97 -1.56 -0.06
C ILE A 420 -25.09 -2.39 0.57
N LYS A 421 -26.22 -2.53 -0.15
CA LYS A 421 -27.37 -3.35 0.27
C LYS A 421 -27.46 -4.69 -0.44
N SER A 422 -26.90 -4.79 -1.64
CA SER A 422 -26.85 -6.01 -2.44
C SER A 422 -25.69 -5.96 -3.44
N PHE A 423 -25.20 -7.11 -3.84
CA PHE A 423 -24.23 -7.26 -4.93
C PHE A 423 -24.96 -7.64 -6.24
N PRO A 424 -24.40 -7.31 -7.42
CA PRO A 424 -24.82 -7.93 -8.67
C PRO A 424 -24.56 -9.45 -8.62
N ASP A 425 -25.06 -10.20 -9.61
CA ASP A 425 -24.92 -11.66 -9.63
C ASP A 425 -23.46 -12.10 -9.85
N ILE A 426 -22.67 -12.10 -8.79
CA ILE A 426 -21.29 -12.59 -8.78
C ILE A 426 -21.19 -14.12 -8.65
N SER A 427 -22.33 -14.85 -8.67
CA SER A 427 -22.35 -16.31 -8.60
C SER A 427 -21.68 -16.97 -9.81
N VAL A 428 -21.57 -16.23 -10.92
CA VAL A 428 -20.98 -16.69 -12.19
C VAL A 428 -19.46 -16.55 -12.23
N TRP A 429 -18.84 -15.96 -11.23
CA TRP A 429 -17.40 -15.84 -11.17
C TRP A 429 -16.71 -17.19 -11.05
N ASP A 430 -15.65 -17.39 -11.81
CA ASP A 430 -14.79 -18.56 -11.72
C ASP A 430 -13.68 -18.34 -10.70
N LEU A 431 -13.76 -19.04 -9.57
CA LEU A 431 -12.78 -18.98 -8.48
C LEU A 431 -11.81 -20.16 -8.52
N SER A 432 -11.73 -20.89 -9.65
CA SER A 432 -10.93 -22.11 -9.74
C SER A 432 -9.43 -21.93 -9.46
N ASN A 433 -8.89 -20.71 -9.63
CA ASN A 433 -7.52 -20.36 -9.32
C ASN A 433 -7.36 -19.50 -8.06
N VAL A 434 -8.47 -19.06 -7.45
CA VAL A 434 -8.43 -18.21 -6.26
C VAL A 434 -8.00 -19.02 -5.04
N THR A 435 -7.05 -18.48 -4.29
CA THR A 435 -6.52 -19.10 -3.06
C THR A 435 -6.92 -18.36 -1.80
N ASP A 436 -7.24 -17.07 -1.89
CA ASP A 436 -7.55 -16.20 -0.75
C ASP A 436 -8.78 -15.33 -1.03
N ILE A 437 -9.81 -15.45 -0.19
CA ILE A 437 -11.01 -14.61 -0.14
C ILE A 437 -11.26 -14.10 1.28
N SER A 438 -10.21 -14.09 2.11
CA SER A 438 -10.28 -13.58 3.48
C SER A 438 -10.73 -12.12 3.49
N TYR A 439 -11.53 -11.75 4.49
CA TYR A 439 -12.07 -10.40 4.66
C TYR A 439 -12.88 -9.85 3.46
N MET A 440 -13.22 -10.65 2.46
CA MET A 440 -13.78 -10.17 1.19
C MET A 440 -15.01 -9.28 1.37
N PHE A 441 -15.90 -9.59 2.32
CA PHE A 441 -17.12 -8.83 2.64
C PHE A 441 -17.14 -8.30 4.09
N TYR A 442 -15.97 -8.21 4.74
CA TYR A 442 -15.88 -7.72 6.10
C TYR A 442 -16.54 -6.34 6.24
N ASP A 443 -17.37 -6.17 7.26
CA ASP A 443 -18.13 -4.95 7.56
C ASP A 443 -18.94 -4.37 6.38
N CYS A 444 -19.49 -5.25 5.53
CA CYS A 444 -20.60 -4.87 4.65
C CYS A 444 -21.88 -4.76 5.49
N SER A 445 -21.89 -3.86 6.49
CA SER A 445 -22.85 -3.84 7.59
C SER A 445 -24.30 -3.56 7.18
N ASN A 446 -24.55 -2.97 6.01
CA ASN A 446 -25.90 -2.76 5.47
C ASN A 446 -26.34 -3.80 4.44
N LEU A 447 -25.52 -4.81 4.18
CA LEU A 447 -25.84 -5.87 3.21
C LEU A 447 -27.04 -6.69 3.74
N LEU A 448 -28.04 -6.90 2.89
CA LEU A 448 -29.29 -7.59 3.26
C LEU A 448 -29.30 -9.06 2.77
N ASN A 449 -28.67 -9.32 1.64
CA ASN A 449 -28.62 -10.65 1.02
C ASN A 449 -27.40 -10.81 0.12
N PHE A 450 -26.99 -12.05 -0.11
CA PHE A 450 -25.96 -12.41 -1.07
C PHE A 450 -26.55 -13.01 -2.33
N PRO A 451 -25.88 -12.91 -3.49
CA PRO A 451 -26.15 -13.78 -4.65
C PRO A 451 -25.81 -15.25 -4.33
N ASP A 452 -26.19 -16.18 -5.21
CA ASP A 452 -26.04 -17.62 -5.03
C ASP A 452 -24.58 -18.10 -5.15
N ILE A 453 -23.72 -17.68 -4.25
CA ILE A 453 -22.27 -17.99 -4.24
C ILE A 453 -21.97 -19.48 -4.02
N PHE A 454 -22.97 -20.33 -3.82
CA PHE A 454 -22.79 -21.78 -3.79
C PHE A 454 -22.20 -22.35 -5.09
N LYS A 455 -22.32 -21.62 -6.20
CA LYS A 455 -21.78 -22.01 -7.51
C LYS A 455 -20.26 -21.82 -7.62
N TRP A 456 -19.65 -21.11 -6.70
CA TRP A 456 -18.21 -20.87 -6.73
C TRP A 456 -17.42 -22.17 -6.62
N ASN A 457 -16.42 -22.34 -7.49
CA ASN A 457 -15.45 -23.40 -7.39
C ASN A 457 -14.38 -23.05 -6.33
N THR A 458 -14.59 -23.53 -5.12
CA THR A 458 -13.74 -23.19 -3.95
C THR A 458 -12.58 -24.15 -3.74
N ARG A 459 -12.30 -25.04 -4.72
CA ARG A 459 -11.32 -26.13 -4.57
C ARG A 459 -9.93 -25.69 -4.13
N ASN A 460 -9.46 -24.53 -4.61
CA ASN A 460 -8.11 -24.05 -4.33
C ASN A 460 -8.06 -22.99 -3.21
N ILE A 461 -9.22 -22.60 -2.68
CA ILE A 461 -9.28 -21.61 -1.59
C ILE A 461 -8.71 -22.22 -0.33
N LYS A 462 -7.86 -21.45 0.33
CA LYS A 462 -7.19 -21.79 1.60
C LYS A 462 -7.68 -20.95 2.76
N ASP A 463 -7.97 -19.67 2.52
CA ASP A 463 -8.31 -18.69 3.54
C ASP A 463 -9.66 -18.04 3.26
N ILE A 464 -10.60 -18.22 4.19
CA ILE A 464 -11.91 -17.57 4.24
C ILE A 464 -12.10 -16.81 5.55
N SER A 465 -11.00 -16.60 6.31
CA SER A 465 -11.07 -15.92 7.60
C SER A 465 -11.73 -14.54 7.44
N HIS A 466 -12.54 -14.16 8.41
CA HIS A 466 -13.27 -12.89 8.42
C HIS A 466 -14.18 -12.60 7.22
N MET A 467 -14.42 -13.54 6.31
CA MET A 467 -15.09 -13.28 5.02
C MET A 467 -16.43 -12.56 5.17
N PHE A 468 -17.27 -12.95 6.14
CA PHE A 468 -18.58 -12.35 6.40
C PHE A 468 -18.63 -11.59 7.74
N SER A 469 -17.49 -11.40 8.40
CA SER A 469 -17.43 -10.66 9.66
C SER A 469 -18.13 -9.31 9.56
N GLN A 470 -18.91 -8.99 10.58
CA GLN A 470 -19.64 -7.72 10.73
C GLN A 470 -20.67 -7.42 9.62
N CYS A 471 -21.10 -8.41 8.82
CA CYS A 471 -22.27 -8.29 7.97
C CYS A 471 -23.54 -8.27 8.85
N SER A 472 -23.70 -7.20 9.63
CA SER A 472 -24.61 -7.17 10.80
C SER A 472 -26.10 -7.24 10.47
N LYS A 473 -26.52 -6.86 9.25
CA LYS A 473 -27.94 -6.90 8.83
C LYS A 473 -28.34 -8.13 8.01
N ILE A 474 -27.40 -9.02 7.75
CA ILE A 474 -27.73 -10.23 7.01
C ILE A 474 -28.51 -11.20 7.89
N LYS A 475 -29.65 -11.69 7.38
CA LYS A 475 -30.54 -12.62 8.12
C LYS A 475 -30.31 -14.07 7.78
N SER A 476 -29.82 -14.34 6.57
CA SER A 476 -29.47 -15.66 6.09
C SER A 476 -28.31 -15.57 5.10
N LEU A 477 -27.55 -16.63 5.01
CA LEU A 477 -26.47 -16.80 4.03
C LEU A 477 -26.92 -17.75 2.92
N PRO A 478 -26.34 -17.69 1.72
CA PRO A 478 -26.60 -18.68 0.66
C PRO A 478 -26.16 -20.06 1.10
N ASP A 479 -26.57 -21.11 0.36
CA ASP A 479 -26.16 -22.50 0.63
C ASP A 479 -24.65 -22.67 0.42
N LEU A 480 -23.90 -22.87 1.50
CA LEU A 480 -22.45 -23.12 1.48
C LEU A 480 -22.10 -24.62 1.51
N SER A 481 -23.11 -25.52 1.51
CA SER A 481 -22.91 -26.98 1.59
C SER A 481 -22.21 -27.56 0.35
N LYS A 482 -22.19 -26.83 -0.76
CA LYS A 482 -21.57 -27.22 -2.04
C LYS A 482 -20.11 -26.83 -2.16
N TRP A 483 -19.61 -26.03 -1.26
CA TRP A 483 -18.22 -25.61 -1.31
C TRP A 483 -17.28 -26.80 -1.10
N ASN A 484 -16.25 -26.90 -1.93
CA ASN A 484 -15.12 -27.80 -1.68
C ASN A 484 -14.20 -27.13 -0.66
N THR A 485 -14.09 -27.72 0.50
CA THR A 485 -13.33 -27.17 1.65
C THR A 485 -12.07 -27.97 1.98
N ASP A 486 -11.63 -28.87 1.08
CA ASP A 486 -10.49 -29.78 1.30
C ASP A 486 -9.16 -29.05 1.49
N ASN A 487 -9.06 -27.80 1.05
CA ASN A 487 -7.86 -26.99 1.13
C ASN A 487 -7.97 -25.81 2.11
N PHE A 488 -9.08 -25.69 2.86
CA PHE A 488 -9.19 -24.62 3.87
C PHE A 488 -8.12 -24.82 4.96
N GLU A 489 -7.38 -23.77 5.22
CA GLU A 489 -6.34 -23.67 6.24
C GLU A 489 -6.74 -22.71 7.37
N ASP A 490 -7.49 -21.64 7.06
CA ASP A 490 -8.05 -20.70 8.05
C ASP A 490 -9.52 -20.38 7.76
N ILE A 491 -10.36 -20.57 8.77
CA ILE A 491 -11.80 -20.23 8.75
C ILE A 491 -12.17 -19.40 9.99
N SER A 492 -11.18 -18.89 10.72
CA SER A 492 -11.41 -18.12 11.94
C SER A 492 -12.20 -16.84 11.65
N TYR A 493 -12.96 -16.37 12.61
CA TYR A 493 -13.73 -15.13 12.52
C TYR A 493 -14.75 -15.06 11.35
N THR A 494 -14.98 -16.10 10.58
CA THR A 494 -15.76 -16.04 9.32
C THR A 494 -17.12 -15.36 9.48
N PHE A 495 -17.86 -15.63 10.58
CA PHE A 495 -19.21 -15.10 10.81
C PHE A 495 -19.31 -14.15 12.02
N VAL A 496 -18.20 -13.61 12.49
CA VAL A 496 -18.18 -12.71 13.67
C VAL A 496 -19.15 -11.55 13.48
N ARG A 497 -19.96 -11.28 14.52
CA ARG A 497 -20.89 -10.14 14.56
C ARG A 497 -21.87 -10.06 13.38
N CYS A 498 -22.26 -11.20 12.81
CA CYS A 498 -23.45 -11.26 11.95
C CYS A 498 -24.70 -11.15 12.84
N ASN A 499 -25.01 -9.93 13.33
CA ASN A 499 -25.92 -9.71 14.45
C ASN A 499 -27.35 -10.17 14.17
N GLU A 500 -27.87 -9.99 12.93
CA GLU A 500 -29.23 -10.39 12.55
C GLU A 500 -29.30 -11.81 11.95
N LEU A 501 -28.18 -12.55 11.85
CA LEU A 501 -28.16 -13.90 11.32
C LEU A 501 -28.90 -14.86 12.25
N ILE A 502 -30.01 -15.44 11.75
CA ILE A 502 -30.90 -16.30 12.53
C ILE A 502 -30.42 -17.74 12.55
N SER A 503 -29.90 -18.20 11.40
CA SER A 503 -29.38 -19.55 11.20
C SER A 503 -28.25 -19.56 10.20
N LEU A 504 -27.37 -20.54 10.29
CA LEU A 504 -26.32 -20.80 9.31
C LEU A 504 -26.80 -21.77 8.23
N PRO A 505 -26.26 -21.70 7.00
CA PRO A 505 -26.46 -22.76 6.02
C PRO A 505 -25.81 -24.08 6.52
N ASP A 506 -26.10 -25.19 5.83
CA ASP A 506 -25.52 -26.49 6.20
C ASP A 506 -24.00 -26.52 5.91
N ILE A 507 -23.22 -26.28 6.97
CA ILE A 507 -21.75 -26.40 6.94
C ILE A 507 -21.26 -27.71 7.59
N SER A 508 -22.15 -28.67 7.83
CA SER A 508 -21.83 -29.96 8.46
C SER A 508 -20.83 -30.79 7.65
N LYS A 509 -20.78 -30.57 6.34
CA LYS A 509 -19.93 -31.28 5.39
C LYS A 509 -18.56 -30.64 5.17
N TRP A 510 -18.30 -29.51 5.79
CA TRP A 510 -17.00 -28.86 5.64
C TRP A 510 -15.88 -29.78 6.12
N ASN A 511 -14.90 -30.01 5.27
CA ASN A 511 -13.69 -30.73 5.61
C ASN A 511 -12.65 -29.74 6.18
N ILE A 512 -12.51 -29.74 7.52
CA ILE A 512 -11.60 -28.81 8.21
C ILE A 512 -10.31 -29.50 8.69
N LYS A 513 -9.90 -30.60 8.08
CA LYS A 513 -8.72 -31.36 8.51
C LYS A 513 -7.42 -30.59 8.50
N LYS A 514 -7.30 -29.56 7.65
CA LYS A 514 -6.12 -28.71 7.54
C LYS A 514 -6.22 -27.44 8.37
N VAL A 515 -7.39 -27.18 8.94
CA VAL A 515 -7.64 -25.99 9.74
C VAL A 515 -7.01 -26.14 11.12
N ASN A 516 -6.24 -25.16 11.52
CA ASN A 516 -5.64 -25.12 12.86
C ASN A 516 -6.25 -24.06 13.78
N ASN A 517 -7.10 -23.17 13.26
CA ASN A 517 -7.73 -22.07 13.99
C ASN A 517 -9.19 -21.91 13.58
N ILE A 518 -10.12 -22.06 14.55
CA ILE A 518 -11.55 -21.77 14.39
C ILE A 518 -12.01 -20.71 15.41
N SER A 519 -11.06 -19.99 16.01
CA SER A 519 -11.39 -18.99 17.01
C SER A 519 -12.37 -17.95 16.46
N TYR A 520 -13.26 -17.48 17.31
CA TYR A 520 -14.28 -16.47 17.02
C TYR A 520 -15.25 -16.79 15.87
N ILE A 521 -15.25 -17.95 15.27
CA ILE A 521 -16.00 -18.23 14.02
C ILE A 521 -17.46 -17.82 14.06
N PHE A 522 -18.17 -17.98 15.21
CA PHE A 522 -19.57 -17.57 15.41
C PHE A 522 -19.73 -16.45 16.45
N CYS A 523 -18.63 -15.85 16.91
CA CYS A 523 -18.68 -14.89 18.00
C CYS A 523 -19.53 -13.67 17.66
N GLY A 524 -20.43 -13.29 18.58
CA GLY A 524 -21.25 -12.10 18.46
C GLY A 524 -22.42 -12.22 17.47
N CYS A 525 -22.84 -13.43 17.11
CA CYS A 525 -24.04 -13.66 16.33
C CYS A 525 -25.27 -13.54 17.25
N LEU A 526 -25.77 -12.30 17.44
CA LEU A 526 -26.75 -12.00 18.48
C LEU A 526 -28.10 -12.70 18.29
N SER A 527 -28.53 -12.93 17.05
CA SER A 527 -29.81 -13.54 16.71
C SER A 527 -29.73 -15.04 16.39
N LEU A 528 -28.54 -15.65 16.46
CA LEU A 528 -28.32 -17.04 16.10
C LEU A 528 -29.00 -17.97 17.13
N ILE A 529 -29.99 -18.75 16.69
CA ILE A 529 -30.82 -19.61 17.57
C ILE A 529 -30.20 -21.01 17.68
N SER A 530 -29.66 -21.53 16.57
CA SER A 530 -29.11 -22.89 16.48
C SER A 530 -28.01 -22.96 15.43
N LEU A 531 -27.22 -24.02 15.52
CA LEU A 531 -26.15 -24.35 14.59
C LEU A 531 -26.48 -25.61 13.78
N PRO A 532 -25.99 -25.77 12.53
CA PRO A 532 -26.03 -27.03 11.82
C PRO A 532 -25.19 -28.09 12.56
N ASP A 533 -25.33 -29.38 12.17
CA ASP A 533 -24.62 -30.49 12.83
C ASP A 533 -23.10 -30.46 12.52
N ILE A 534 -22.36 -29.71 13.31
CA ILE A 534 -20.89 -29.61 13.24
C ILE A 534 -20.18 -30.71 14.07
N SER A 535 -20.90 -31.71 14.54
CA SER A 535 -20.33 -32.82 15.35
C SER A 535 -19.28 -33.65 14.61
N LYS A 536 -19.32 -33.61 13.27
CA LYS A 536 -18.42 -34.36 12.37
C LYS A 536 -17.17 -33.61 11.96
N TRP A 537 -17.01 -32.38 12.37
CA TRP A 537 -15.81 -31.62 12.08
C TRP A 537 -14.56 -32.33 12.61
N ALA A 538 -13.55 -32.49 11.76
CA ALA A 538 -12.28 -33.11 12.13
C ALA A 538 -11.39 -32.08 12.85
N THR A 539 -11.51 -32.03 14.17
CA THR A 539 -10.88 -30.97 15.01
C THR A 539 -9.51 -31.32 15.56
N SER A 540 -8.93 -32.46 15.16
CA SER A 540 -7.67 -32.97 15.72
C SER A 540 -6.44 -32.03 15.56
N GLU A 541 -6.46 -31.19 14.52
CA GLU A 541 -5.35 -30.25 14.25
C GLU A 541 -5.60 -28.83 14.79
N ILE A 542 -6.77 -28.59 15.41
CA ILE A 542 -7.14 -27.25 15.87
C ILE A 542 -6.39 -26.93 17.17
N ILE A 543 -5.66 -25.82 17.13
CA ILE A 543 -4.89 -25.28 18.24
C ILE A 543 -5.72 -24.23 19.01
N ASP A 544 -6.48 -23.41 18.31
CA ASP A 544 -7.28 -22.32 18.90
C ASP A 544 -8.77 -22.49 18.65
N MET A 545 -9.53 -22.63 19.75
CA MET A 545 -11.00 -22.68 19.79
C MET A 545 -11.57 -21.55 20.69
N GLY A 546 -10.78 -20.54 20.98
CA GLY A 546 -11.23 -19.43 21.81
C GLY A 546 -12.40 -18.66 21.19
N TYR A 547 -13.35 -18.23 21.98
CA TYR A 547 -14.50 -17.41 21.58
C TYR A 547 -15.44 -18.01 20.53
N VAL A 548 -15.33 -19.29 20.19
CA VAL A 548 -16.11 -19.93 19.09
C VAL A 548 -17.61 -19.59 19.17
N PHE A 549 -18.25 -19.71 20.33
CA PHE A 549 -19.67 -19.42 20.54
C PHE A 549 -19.91 -18.17 21.41
N SER A 550 -18.87 -17.40 21.69
CA SER A 550 -18.96 -16.24 22.59
C SER A 550 -19.95 -15.21 22.07
N LYS A 551 -20.68 -14.57 23.02
CA LYS A 551 -21.67 -13.51 22.70
C LYS A 551 -22.74 -13.94 21.70
N CYS A 552 -23.26 -15.16 21.86
CA CYS A 552 -24.44 -15.69 21.15
C CYS A 552 -25.62 -15.80 22.12
N PRO A 553 -26.25 -14.67 22.51
CA PRO A 553 -27.27 -14.64 23.57
C PRO A 553 -28.54 -15.41 23.23
N SER A 554 -28.88 -15.58 21.95
CA SER A 554 -30.07 -16.30 21.49
C SER A 554 -29.87 -17.80 21.30
N LEU A 555 -28.61 -18.29 21.40
CA LEU A 555 -28.27 -19.69 21.18
C LEU A 555 -28.77 -20.55 22.34
N THR A 556 -29.72 -21.47 22.05
CA THR A 556 -30.39 -22.28 23.10
C THR A 556 -29.76 -23.64 23.31
N SER A 557 -29.10 -24.19 22.29
CA SER A 557 -28.45 -25.51 22.33
C SER A 557 -27.31 -25.59 21.33
N LEU A 558 -26.44 -26.56 21.54
CA LEU A 558 -25.30 -26.86 20.64
C LEU A 558 -25.46 -28.25 20.02
N PRO A 559 -24.95 -28.48 18.80
CA PRO A 559 -24.81 -29.83 18.26
C PRO A 559 -23.84 -30.66 19.15
N ASP A 560 -23.79 -32.00 18.92
CA ASP A 560 -22.99 -32.90 19.74
C ASP A 560 -21.47 -32.70 19.56
N ILE A 561 -20.92 -31.60 20.13
CA ILE A 561 -19.50 -31.28 20.14
C ILE A 561 -18.67 -32.17 21.10
N SER A 562 -19.31 -33.15 21.80
CA SER A 562 -18.57 -34.15 22.56
C SER A 562 -17.63 -35.01 21.71
N LYS A 563 -17.88 -35.04 20.40
CA LYS A 563 -17.08 -35.80 19.39
C LYS A 563 -15.85 -35.06 18.90
N TRP A 564 -15.68 -33.80 19.27
CA TRP A 564 -14.50 -33.05 18.87
C TRP A 564 -13.23 -33.59 19.52
N ASP A 565 -12.20 -33.82 18.74
CA ASP A 565 -10.86 -34.18 19.24
C ASP A 565 -10.13 -32.88 19.62
N THR A 566 -9.92 -32.70 20.94
CA THR A 566 -9.33 -31.49 21.51
C THR A 566 -7.88 -31.69 21.96
N LYS A 567 -7.26 -32.83 21.62
CA LYS A 567 -5.90 -33.21 22.09
C LYS A 567 -4.80 -32.17 21.79
N ASN A 568 -4.96 -31.40 20.71
CA ASN A 568 -3.99 -30.37 20.30
C ASN A 568 -4.41 -28.94 20.69
N ASN A 569 -5.59 -28.79 21.29
CA ASN A 569 -6.12 -27.49 21.63
C ASN A 569 -5.37 -26.83 22.80
N GLU A 570 -4.93 -25.60 22.62
CA GLU A 570 -4.21 -24.79 23.61
C GLU A 570 -5.10 -23.68 24.20
N ASN A 571 -6.17 -23.27 23.50
CA ASN A 571 -7.02 -22.15 23.89
C ASN A 571 -8.51 -22.48 23.81
N LEU A 572 -9.21 -22.48 24.95
CA LEU A 572 -10.65 -22.61 25.09
C LEU A 572 -11.26 -21.33 25.72
N SER A 573 -10.50 -20.25 25.83
CA SER A 573 -10.97 -19.05 26.53
C SER A 573 -12.24 -18.50 25.90
N ASN A 574 -13.14 -18.00 26.74
CA ASN A 574 -14.40 -17.37 26.36
C ASN A 574 -15.31 -18.20 25.42
N MET A 575 -15.06 -19.50 25.25
CA MET A 575 -15.71 -20.31 24.22
C MET A 575 -17.25 -20.25 24.29
N PHE A 576 -17.83 -20.19 25.47
CA PHE A 576 -19.29 -20.08 25.68
C PHE A 576 -19.71 -18.78 26.38
N SER A 577 -18.79 -17.82 26.55
CA SER A 577 -19.09 -16.61 27.32
C SER A 577 -20.24 -15.81 26.72
N HIS A 578 -21.10 -15.20 27.57
CA HIS A 578 -22.29 -14.41 27.21
C HIS A 578 -23.32 -15.18 26.37
N CYS A 579 -23.44 -16.50 26.54
CA CYS A 579 -24.50 -17.31 25.95
C CYS A 579 -25.70 -17.33 26.89
N PHE A 580 -26.45 -16.23 26.91
CA PHE A 580 -27.51 -15.99 27.90
C PHE A 580 -28.67 -17.02 27.89
N SER A 581 -28.98 -17.60 26.73
CA SER A 581 -30.08 -18.56 26.55
C SER A 581 -29.64 -20.03 26.51
N LEU A 582 -28.35 -20.31 26.63
CA LEU A 582 -27.82 -21.69 26.52
C LEU A 582 -28.22 -22.48 27.79
N LEU A 583 -29.01 -23.56 27.60
CA LEU A 583 -29.59 -24.34 28.69
C LEU A 583 -28.69 -25.48 29.19
N SER A 584 -27.97 -26.10 28.27
CA SER A 584 -27.13 -27.25 28.56
C SER A 584 -26.00 -27.39 27.53
N LEU A 585 -24.98 -28.14 27.88
CA LEU A 585 -23.87 -28.51 27.00
C LEU A 585 -23.90 -30.01 26.68
N PRO A 586 -23.46 -30.44 25.49
CA PRO A 586 -23.10 -31.83 25.21
C PRO A 586 -22.05 -32.35 26.20
N ASP A 587 -21.84 -33.68 26.25
CA ASP A 587 -20.89 -34.30 27.20
C ASP A 587 -19.42 -33.97 26.89
N ILE A 588 -19.01 -32.72 27.19
CA ILE A 588 -17.63 -32.23 27.01
C ILE A 588 -16.64 -32.80 28.05
N SER A 589 -17.11 -33.68 28.98
CA SER A 589 -16.18 -34.36 29.90
C SER A 589 -15.14 -35.22 29.19
N LYS A 590 -15.41 -35.57 27.95
CA LYS A 590 -14.55 -36.39 27.08
C LYS A 590 -13.40 -35.63 26.40
N TRP A 591 -13.40 -34.31 26.47
CA TRP A 591 -12.38 -33.50 25.85
C TRP A 591 -11.02 -33.75 26.51
N ASP A 592 -9.98 -33.93 25.70
CA ASP A 592 -8.60 -33.98 26.19
C ASP A 592 -8.05 -32.54 26.27
N THR A 593 -7.97 -32.05 27.51
CA THR A 593 -7.48 -30.72 27.81
C THR A 593 -6.00 -30.70 28.25
N SER A 594 -5.26 -31.77 27.95
CA SER A 594 -3.87 -31.93 28.44
C SER A 594 -2.87 -30.90 27.89
N LYS A 595 -3.19 -30.27 26.75
CA LYS A 595 -2.39 -29.20 26.15
C LYS A 595 -2.96 -27.80 26.42
N ASN A 596 -4.17 -27.71 26.98
CA ASN A 596 -4.84 -26.43 27.13
C ASN A 596 -4.10 -25.53 28.14
N GLU A 597 -3.84 -24.29 27.73
CA GLU A 597 -3.17 -23.28 28.55
C GLU A 597 -4.12 -22.19 29.03
N ASN A 598 -5.27 -21.98 28.33
CA ASN A 598 -6.15 -20.86 28.59
C ASN A 598 -7.63 -21.27 28.69
N LEU A 599 -8.17 -21.18 29.90
CA LEU A 599 -9.58 -21.40 30.24
C LEU A 599 -10.25 -20.11 30.72
N ASN A 600 -9.68 -18.92 30.52
CA ASN A 600 -10.27 -17.67 30.95
C ASN A 600 -11.70 -17.55 30.45
N TYR A 601 -12.62 -17.23 31.36
CA TYR A 601 -14.00 -16.84 31.03
C TYR A 601 -14.78 -17.87 30.21
N ILE A 602 -14.42 -19.15 30.21
CA ILE A 602 -15.00 -20.17 29.30
C ILE A 602 -16.52 -20.27 29.44
N PHE A 603 -17.09 -20.15 30.67
CA PHE A 603 -18.53 -20.13 30.98
C PHE A 603 -18.95 -18.80 31.61
N TYR A 604 -18.30 -17.70 31.26
CA TYR A 604 -18.57 -16.38 31.81
C TYR A 604 -19.95 -15.85 31.33
N GLU A 605 -20.77 -15.38 32.28
CA GLU A 605 -22.11 -14.84 31.98
C GLU A 605 -23.02 -15.79 31.17
N CYS A 606 -23.18 -17.02 31.61
CA CYS A 606 -24.15 -18.01 31.11
C CYS A 606 -25.23 -18.28 32.15
N PRO A 607 -26.16 -17.32 32.43
CA PRO A 607 -27.11 -17.43 33.54
C PRO A 607 -28.12 -18.59 33.41
N SER A 608 -28.49 -18.97 32.19
CA SER A 608 -29.42 -20.06 31.90
C SER A 608 -28.79 -21.46 31.92
N LEU A 609 -27.47 -21.54 32.00
CA LEU A 609 -26.76 -22.83 32.01
C LEU A 609 -26.83 -23.44 33.42
N CYS A 610 -27.73 -24.40 33.57
CA CYS A 610 -28.08 -24.97 34.90
C CYS A 610 -27.14 -26.11 35.32
N SER A 611 -26.43 -26.72 34.42
CA SER A 611 -25.53 -27.86 34.71
C SER A 611 -24.37 -27.94 33.73
N LEU A 612 -23.28 -28.51 34.17
CA LEU A 612 -22.14 -28.88 33.31
C LEU A 612 -21.95 -30.40 33.35
N PRO A 613 -21.49 -31.01 32.24
CA PRO A 613 -20.91 -32.35 32.28
C PRO A 613 -19.79 -32.43 33.30
N ASP A 614 -19.36 -33.65 33.71
CA ASP A 614 -18.31 -33.87 34.72
C ASP A 614 -16.93 -33.39 34.20
N ILE A 615 -16.69 -32.07 34.24
CA ILE A 615 -15.43 -31.44 33.82
C ILE A 615 -14.29 -31.65 34.82
N SER A 616 -14.52 -32.30 35.97
CA SER A 616 -13.43 -32.65 36.91
C SER A 616 -12.39 -33.59 36.28
N LYS A 617 -12.77 -34.25 35.18
CA LYS A 617 -11.88 -35.10 34.36
C LYS A 617 -10.88 -34.33 33.50
N TRP A 618 -11.07 -33.04 33.32
CA TRP A 618 -10.18 -32.25 32.53
C TRP A 618 -8.78 -32.16 33.10
N LYS A 619 -7.78 -32.39 32.28
CA LYS A 619 -6.37 -32.28 32.65
C LYS A 619 -5.96 -30.80 32.64
N THR A 620 -5.73 -30.22 33.82
CA THR A 620 -5.47 -28.80 33.97
C THR A 620 -4.00 -28.44 34.27
N ASN A 621 -3.10 -29.39 34.09
CA ASN A 621 -1.68 -29.23 34.48
C ASN A 621 -0.91 -28.16 33.71
N LYS A 622 -1.36 -27.83 32.49
CA LYS A 622 -0.76 -26.78 31.62
C LYS A 622 -1.50 -25.46 31.66
N VAL A 623 -2.63 -25.41 32.38
CA VAL A 623 -3.44 -24.18 32.40
C VAL A 623 -2.67 -23.06 33.11
N GLN A 624 -2.43 -21.98 32.42
CA GLN A 624 -1.78 -20.75 32.89
C GLN A 624 -2.81 -19.63 33.18
N TYR A 625 -3.94 -19.67 32.49
CA TYR A 625 -4.95 -18.64 32.55
C TYR A 625 -6.31 -19.26 32.88
N ALA A 626 -6.89 -18.91 34.05
CA ALA A 626 -8.15 -19.48 34.54
C ALA A 626 -9.02 -18.44 35.27
N ARG A 627 -9.05 -17.19 34.76
CA ARG A 627 -9.84 -16.12 35.37
C ARG A 627 -11.30 -16.26 35.01
N GLY A 628 -12.19 -15.94 35.94
CA GLY A 628 -13.61 -15.75 35.68
C GLY A 628 -14.34 -16.93 35.03
N ILE A 629 -13.86 -18.17 35.20
CA ILE A 629 -14.36 -19.37 34.49
C ILE A 629 -15.88 -19.45 34.49
N VAL A 630 -16.54 -19.23 35.64
CA VAL A 630 -18.00 -19.28 35.82
C VAL A 630 -18.58 -17.96 36.36
N SER A 631 -17.84 -16.86 36.34
CA SER A 631 -18.31 -15.58 36.85
C SER A 631 -19.57 -15.13 36.10
N GLY A 632 -20.58 -14.62 36.78
CA GLY A 632 -21.86 -14.22 36.18
C GLY A 632 -22.80 -15.39 35.82
N SER A 633 -22.41 -16.64 36.03
CA SER A 633 -23.21 -17.85 35.78
C SER A 633 -23.77 -18.38 37.12
N SER A 634 -24.81 -17.70 37.65
CA SER A 634 -25.33 -17.92 39.01
C SER A 634 -25.68 -19.37 39.29
N SER A 635 -26.35 -20.04 38.33
CA SER A 635 -26.75 -21.44 38.49
C SER A 635 -25.52 -22.41 38.58
N LEU A 636 -24.41 -22.08 37.95
CA LEU A 636 -23.17 -22.91 37.99
C LEU A 636 -22.37 -22.67 39.28
N ILE A 637 -22.35 -21.45 39.80
CA ILE A 637 -21.58 -21.07 40.97
C ILE A 637 -22.05 -21.84 42.22
N GLU A 638 -23.36 -22.17 42.29
CA GLU A 638 -23.96 -22.92 43.40
C GLU A 638 -23.61 -24.42 43.39
N ILE A 639 -23.08 -24.96 42.29
CA ILE A 639 -22.71 -26.36 42.18
C ILE A 639 -21.38 -26.60 42.89
N SER A 640 -21.41 -27.33 44.02
CA SER A 640 -20.27 -27.49 44.91
C SER A 640 -19.02 -28.11 44.26
N ASN A 641 -19.17 -29.07 43.37
CA ASN A 641 -18.08 -29.69 42.64
C ASN A 641 -17.44 -28.76 41.59
N ILE A 642 -18.19 -27.89 40.97
CA ILE A 642 -17.64 -26.88 40.02
C ILE A 642 -16.84 -25.83 40.79
N LYS A 643 -17.37 -25.35 41.90
CA LYS A 643 -16.68 -24.40 42.79
C LYS A 643 -15.36 -24.96 43.25
N LYS A 644 -15.37 -26.19 43.75
CA LYS A 644 -14.14 -26.89 44.18
C LYS A 644 -13.15 -27.05 43.03
N TRP A 645 -13.61 -27.45 41.85
CA TRP A 645 -12.74 -27.62 40.67
C TRP A 645 -12.07 -26.31 40.23
N VAL A 646 -12.80 -25.17 40.25
CA VAL A 646 -12.22 -23.85 39.95
C VAL A 646 -11.20 -23.44 40.98
N GLU A 647 -11.46 -23.71 42.27
CA GLU A 647 -10.51 -23.43 43.36
C GLU A 647 -9.24 -24.30 43.23
N ASP A 648 -9.41 -25.59 42.91
CA ASP A 648 -8.29 -26.55 42.72
C ASP A 648 -7.36 -26.11 41.56
N ILE A 649 -7.94 -25.56 40.41
CA ILE A 649 -7.16 -25.03 39.31
C ILE A 649 -6.33 -23.83 39.79
N LYS A 650 -6.95 -22.89 40.47
CA LYS A 650 -6.26 -21.68 40.95
C LYS A 650 -5.12 -22.02 41.92
N GLN A 651 -5.37 -22.91 42.87
CA GLN A 651 -4.33 -23.34 43.82
C GLN A 651 -3.18 -24.10 43.14
N LYS A 652 -3.52 -25.00 42.22
CA LYS A 652 -2.54 -25.87 41.54
C LYS A 652 -1.61 -25.09 40.60
N ASN A 653 -2.10 -24.03 39.98
CA ASN A 653 -1.36 -23.28 38.99
C ASN A 653 -0.91 -21.89 39.48
N ASN A 654 -1.08 -21.58 40.78
CA ASN A 654 -0.74 -20.29 41.42
C ASN A 654 -1.38 -19.07 40.69
N ILE A 655 -2.64 -19.19 40.23
CA ILE A 655 -3.36 -18.17 39.45
C ILE A 655 -4.34 -17.40 40.35
#